data_5685e28c42fda5e7ed1abd9475a3413e
#
_entry.id   5685e28c42fda5e7ed1abd9475a3413e
#
_cell.length_a   1.000
_cell.length_b   1.000
_cell.length_c   1.000
_cell.angle_alpha   90.00
_cell.angle_beta   90.00
_cell.angle_gamma   90.00
#
_symmetry.space_group_name_H-M   'P 1'
#
loop_
_entity.id
_entity.type
_entity.pdbx_description
1 polymer ?
#
loop_
_entity_poly.entity_id
_entity_poly.type
_entity_poly.pdbx_seq_one_letter_code
_entity_poly.pdbx_strand_id
1 'polypeptide(L)'
;MTSYNLEEQAFLKRLTGIVEANLSNEKFGVSELAQELGMNRSYVHRRLKGLTGHSVSHFIRKVRLEKAMEMLHAGVKSAAEIAYEVGFGSPAYFSKCFHEYFGFPPGEMKKRFLSDDISENEMDKKNLSVPEDLDLAALARSNKKSVRKKKVQVFAAVFVIICIAVLFYFLFTGDDNSLRRFVHPNKELSIIVLPFKNLTNDLNNQYFAEGITEDILNNLYWITSLRVVSRTSSEQFSESEMTIGEIARQMKVNYVLEGSVRKYENKTRISVQLIDAEDDGHLWSTNFDREMGDVIGVQDEIALQVASKLKAVLSENEVKQIEKIPTQNHKAYDYYLQARSLLHKANSPQRSGFNKAGAMNCIQYYEKAIAEDENFAEAYAGLASAWLKLSAWGFLGSNEGFLKGREFSLKALEIDPECAEAHSVLGTFLIWGQRKFDEGGKELQTSIRLNPNFATSRQAYAQFLMITGPIEEARKQVNHALRLEPYFWVVQNLNSWIYYFEEKYQEALEACTIAHDYNPNFSSNHWLFVLNYAKLGEGEKMMQHLQRIAKIYSGTDHYTNDIQIAFNQAGIEGLFYWLIELNKNSPIAVEGMNGHPFFIAWWNAILDNEDETVFWLEKVMDEKMRIYHYFNLICTNPDFNFLHANPRFIKIVDEIGLTPYFHPKK
;
A
#
# COMPACT_ATOMS: atom_id res chain seq x y z
N MET A 1 -21.59 14.88 -40.86
CA MET A 1 -20.39 15.73 -40.93
C MET A 1 -20.63 16.93 -40.04
N THR A 2 -19.98 16.97 -38.87
CA THR A 2 -19.89 18.18 -38.04
C THR A 2 -18.96 19.14 -38.77
N SER A 3 -19.50 20.20 -39.40
CA SER A 3 -18.68 21.25 -40.01
C SER A 3 -18.09 22.08 -38.87
N TYR A 4 -16.81 21.84 -38.59
CA TYR A 4 -16.03 22.69 -37.71
C TYR A 4 -15.97 24.11 -38.28
N ASN A 5 -16.10 25.11 -37.42
CA ASN A 5 -15.86 26.47 -37.82
C ASN A 5 -14.37 26.73 -38.12
N LEU A 6 -14.04 27.83 -38.77
CA LEU A 6 -12.66 28.16 -39.17
C LEU A 6 -11.65 28.19 -38.00
N GLU A 7 -12.07 28.61 -36.80
CA GLU A 7 -11.23 28.65 -35.61
C GLU A 7 -10.98 27.24 -35.03
N GLU A 8 -11.98 26.37 -35.11
CA GLU A 8 -11.88 24.98 -34.66
C GLU A 8 -10.95 24.16 -35.55
N GLN A 9 -11.07 24.38 -36.88
CA GLN A 9 -10.17 23.78 -37.87
C GLN A 9 -8.72 24.27 -37.69
N ALA A 10 -8.52 25.57 -37.45
CA ALA A 10 -7.21 26.13 -37.17
C ALA A 10 -6.59 25.57 -35.90
N PHE A 11 -7.40 25.38 -34.85
CA PHE A 11 -6.96 24.77 -33.57
C PHE A 11 -6.53 23.31 -33.75
N LEU A 12 -7.34 22.49 -34.43
CA LEU A 12 -7.01 21.07 -34.68
C LEU A 12 -5.77 20.96 -35.57
N LYS A 13 -5.63 21.78 -36.59
CA LYS A 13 -4.45 21.82 -37.47
C LYS A 13 -3.19 22.21 -36.71
N ARG A 14 -3.28 23.16 -35.78
CA ARG A 14 -2.15 23.55 -34.92
C ARG A 14 -1.75 22.41 -33.98
N LEU A 15 -2.72 21.71 -33.37
CA LEU A 15 -2.47 20.53 -32.54
C LEU A 15 -1.76 19.42 -33.32
N THR A 16 -2.26 19.08 -34.51
CA THR A 16 -1.65 18.06 -35.36
C THR A 16 -0.22 18.43 -35.72
N GLY A 17 0.05 19.67 -36.13
CA GLY A 17 1.39 20.11 -36.47
C GLY A 17 2.39 20.05 -35.33
N ILE A 18 1.97 20.34 -34.09
CA ILE A 18 2.82 20.21 -32.91
C ILE A 18 3.13 18.75 -32.61
N VAL A 19 2.16 17.85 -32.70
CA VAL A 19 2.38 16.41 -32.50
C VAL A 19 3.30 15.85 -33.58
N GLU A 20 3.14 16.25 -34.85
CA GLU A 20 4.00 15.84 -35.95
C GLU A 20 5.44 16.34 -35.78
N ALA A 21 5.64 17.56 -35.29
CA ALA A 21 6.96 18.10 -34.99
C ALA A 21 7.70 17.36 -33.88
N ASN A 22 6.96 16.70 -32.99
CA ASN A 22 7.49 15.93 -31.84
C ASN A 22 7.25 14.42 -32.00
N LEU A 23 7.10 13.93 -33.22
CA LEU A 23 6.62 12.58 -33.49
C LEU A 23 7.49 11.48 -32.87
N SER A 24 8.81 11.60 -32.98
CA SER A 24 9.78 10.61 -32.46
C SER A 24 10.03 10.71 -30.96
N ASN A 25 9.54 11.74 -30.30
CA ASN A 25 9.73 11.91 -28.86
C ASN A 25 8.72 11.04 -28.10
N GLU A 26 9.17 9.89 -27.59
CA GLU A 26 8.35 8.96 -26.80
C GLU A 26 7.71 9.64 -25.59
N LYS A 27 8.39 10.60 -24.96
CA LYS A 27 7.93 11.32 -23.77
C LYS A 27 6.97 12.48 -24.09
N PHE A 28 6.75 12.80 -25.37
CA PHE A 28 5.83 13.86 -25.76
C PHE A 28 4.37 13.44 -25.49
N GLY A 29 3.78 14.07 -24.49
CA GLY A 29 2.42 13.79 -24.03
C GLY A 29 1.56 15.04 -23.91
N VAL A 30 0.54 14.96 -23.05
CA VAL A 30 -0.47 16.00 -22.87
C VAL A 30 0.11 17.30 -22.30
N SER A 31 1.09 17.17 -21.39
CA SER A 31 1.74 18.31 -20.73
C SER A 31 2.59 19.11 -21.71
N GLU A 32 3.40 18.43 -22.50
CA GLU A 32 4.28 19.00 -23.50
C GLU A 32 3.46 19.68 -24.61
N LEU A 33 2.37 19.03 -25.06
CA LEU A 33 1.46 19.60 -26.05
C LEU A 33 0.78 20.89 -25.53
N ALA A 34 0.37 20.90 -24.27
CA ALA A 34 -0.23 22.09 -23.66
C ALA A 34 0.76 23.23 -23.49
N GLN A 35 2.02 22.91 -23.14
CA GLN A 35 3.12 23.86 -23.02
C GLN A 35 3.47 24.49 -24.38
N GLU A 36 3.59 23.70 -25.44
CA GLU A 36 3.85 24.15 -26.81
C GLU A 36 2.74 25.06 -27.36
N LEU A 37 1.49 24.79 -26.92
CA LEU A 37 0.35 25.65 -27.25
C LEU A 37 0.32 26.96 -26.47
N GLY A 38 1.06 27.07 -25.36
CA GLY A 38 0.95 28.17 -24.41
C GLY A 38 -0.41 28.20 -23.68
N MET A 39 -1.03 27.02 -23.49
CA MET A 39 -2.37 26.87 -22.92
C MET A 39 -2.37 25.95 -21.69
N ASN A 40 -3.34 26.19 -20.78
CA ASN A 40 -3.51 25.30 -19.64
C ASN A 40 -3.98 23.90 -20.11
N ARG A 41 -3.38 22.83 -19.56
CA ARG A 41 -3.67 21.43 -19.88
C ARG A 41 -5.17 21.11 -19.84
N SER A 42 -5.86 21.57 -18.80
CA SER A 42 -7.32 21.35 -18.64
C SER A 42 -8.15 22.06 -19.73
N TYR A 43 -7.68 23.19 -20.23
CA TYR A 43 -8.33 23.92 -21.33
C TYR A 43 -8.18 23.17 -22.64
N VAL A 44 -6.95 22.70 -22.96
CA VAL A 44 -6.66 21.90 -24.16
C VAL A 44 -7.52 20.63 -24.15
N HIS A 45 -7.57 19.94 -23.00
CA HIS A 45 -8.36 18.71 -22.85
C HIS A 45 -9.86 18.96 -23.09
N ARG A 46 -10.46 19.97 -22.43
CA ARG A 46 -11.91 20.26 -22.59
C ARG A 46 -12.23 20.69 -24.02
N ARG A 47 -11.41 21.54 -24.63
CA ARG A 47 -11.64 22.04 -25.97
C ARG A 47 -11.52 20.95 -27.02
N LEU A 48 -10.46 20.09 -26.91
CA LEU A 48 -10.28 18.97 -27.83
C LEU A 48 -11.40 17.92 -27.68
N LYS A 49 -11.75 17.58 -26.43
CA LYS A 49 -12.83 16.61 -26.16
C LYS A 49 -14.19 17.11 -26.65
N GLY A 50 -14.48 18.41 -26.51
CA GLY A 50 -15.69 19.02 -27.06
C GLY A 50 -15.74 18.97 -28.57
N LEU A 51 -14.59 19.10 -29.26
CA LEU A 51 -14.54 19.08 -30.74
C LEU A 51 -14.53 17.64 -31.29
N THR A 52 -13.74 16.75 -30.73
CA THR A 52 -13.46 15.44 -31.33
C THR A 52 -14.13 14.27 -30.62
N GLY A 53 -14.67 14.47 -29.40
CA GLY A 53 -15.16 13.42 -28.53
C GLY A 53 -14.06 12.61 -27.83
N HIS A 54 -12.79 12.85 -28.16
CA HIS A 54 -11.65 12.03 -27.70
C HIS A 54 -10.75 12.79 -26.72
N SER A 55 -9.97 12.03 -25.91
CA SER A 55 -8.94 12.59 -25.03
C SER A 55 -7.73 13.09 -25.83
N VAL A 56 -6.91 13.97 -25.22
CA VAL A 56 -5.67 14.46 -25.82
C VAL A 56 -4.67 13.33 -26.10
N SER A 57 -4.54 12.38 -25.19
CA SER A 57 -3.68 11.19 -25.38
C SER A 57 -4.14 10.32 -26.54
N HIS A 58 -5.47 10.17 -26.71
CA HIS A 58 -6.03 9.46 -27.86
C HIS A 58 -5.74 10.22 -29.17
N PHE A 59 -5.85 11.54 -29.17
CA PHE A 59 -5.55 12.38 -30.34
C PHE A 59 -4.05 12.28 -30.74
N ILE A 60 -3.12 12.35 -29.77
CA ILE A 60 -1.69 12.18 -30.03
C ILE A 60 -1.42 10.79 -30.63
N ARG A 61 -2.01 9.75 -30.04
CA ARG A 61 -1.88 8.36 -30.53
C ARG A 61 -2.42 8.21 -31.95
N LYS A 62 -3.57 8.81 -32.23
CA LYS A 62 -4.19 8.82 -33.57
C LYS A 62 -3.25 9.42 -34.62
N VAL A 63 -2.73 10.63 -34.36
CA VAL A 63 -1.77 11.30 -35.27
C VAL A 63 -0.53 10.44 -35.52
N ARG A 64 0.03 9.82 -34.48
CA ARG A 64 1.16 8.90 -34.57
C ARG A 64 0.88 7.67 -35.44
N LEU A 65 -0.31 7.06 -35.28
CA LEU A 65 -0.71 5.90 -36.06
C LEU A 65 -1.01 6.24 -37.52
N GLU A 66 -1.64 7.39 -37.78
CA GLU A 66 -1.84 7.88 -39.15
C GLU A 66 -0.52 8.13 -39.86
N LYS A 67 0.46 8.73 -39.15
CA LYS A 67 1.81 8.93 -39.71
C LYS A 67 2.57 7.62 -39.92
N ALA A 68 2.41 6.65 -39.01
CA ALA A 68 2.96 5.32 -39.18
C ALA A 68 2.39 4.61 -40.40
N MET A 69 1.09 4.79 -40.69
CA MET A 69 0.48 4.27 -41.90
C MET A 69 1.12 4.82 -43.17
N GLU A 70 1.34 6.15 -43.23
CA GLU A 70 2.05 6.80 -44.37
C GLU A 70 3.47 6.22 -44.54
N MET A 71 4.23 6.03 -43.45
CA MET A 71 5.58 5.50 -43.47
C MET A 71 5.63 4.02 -43.88
N LEU A 72 4.65 3.22 -43.45
CA LEU A 72 4.49 1.82 -43.87
C LEU A 72 4.16 1.72 -45.36
N HIS A 73 3.36 2.68 -45.88
CA HIS A 73 3.03 2.77 -47.28
C HIS A 73 4.25 3.08 -48.14
N ALA A 74 5.16 3.94 -47.67
CA ALA A 74 6.41 4.24 -48.36
C ALA A 74 7.39 3.04 -48.46
N GLY A 75 7.19 1.99 -47.67
CA GLY A 75 7.83 0.68 -47.80
C GLY A 75 9.32 0.60 -47.47
N VAL A 76 9.93 1.68 -46.96
CA VAL A 76 11.39 1.83 -46.78
C VAL A 76 11.90 1.19 -45.48
N LYS A 77 11.03 1.07 -44.44
CA LYS A 77 11.41 0.66 -43.11
C LYS A 77 10.54 -0.48 -42.57
N SER A 78 11.04 -1.19 -41.57
CA SER A 78 10.29 -2.25 -40.88
C SER A 78 9.25 -1.64 -39.92
N ALA A 79 8.19 -2.39 -39.61
CA ALA A 79 7.18 -1.97 -38.65
C ALA A 79 7.76 -1.66 -37.26
N ALA A 80 8.86 -2.33 -36.87
CA ALA A 80 9.53 -2.09 -35.59
C ALA A 80 10.32 -0.75 -35.59
N GLU A 81 10.98 -0.42 -36.69
CA GLU A 81 11.67 0.86 -36.85
C GLU A 81 10.68 2.02 -36.89
N ILE A 82 9.57 1.86 -37.63
CA ILE A 82 8.50 2.88 -37.70
C ILE A 82 7.86 3.10 -36.31
N ALA A 83 7.66 2.05 -35.52
CA ALA A 83 7.14 2.19 -34.15
C ALA A 83 7.95 3.20 -33.30
N TYR A 84 9.28 3.09 -33.33
CA TYR A 84 10.14 4.03 -32.60
C TYR A 84 10.14 5.43 -33.24
N GLU A 85 10.11 5.53 -34.55
CA GLU A 85 10.11 6.82 -35.26
C GLU A 85 8.82 7.62 -35.03
N VAL A 86 7.71 6.94 -34.79
CA VAL A 86 6.45 7.62 -34.45
C VAL A 86 6.20 7.69 -32.93
N GLY A 87 7.26 7.46 -32.13
CA GLY A 87 7.27 7.70 -30.70
C GLY A 87 6.54 6.65 -29.84
N PHE A 88 6.48 5.38 -30.30
CA PHE A 88 6.05 4.27 -29.44
C PHE A 88 7.27 3.62 -28.78
N GLY A 89 7.27 3.47 -27.46
CA GLY A 89 8.36 2.84 -26.71
C GLY A 89 8.46 1.32 -26.90
N SER A 90 7.50 0.68 -27.58
CA SER A 90 7.49 -0.75 -27.83
C SER A 90 6.83 -1.11 -29.15
N PRO A 91 7.50 -1.87 -30.03
CA PRO A 91 6.91 -2.38 -31.27
C PRO A 91 5.68 -3.29 -31.06
N ALA A 92 5.64 -4.02 -29.94
CA ALA A 92 4.50 -4.86 -29.59
C ALA A 92 3.26 -4.02 -29.26
N TYR A 93 3.43 -2.96 -28.48
CA TYR A 93 2.37 -2.02 -28.14
C TYR A 93 1.90 -1.24 -29.38
N PHE A 94 2.83 -0.79 -30.22
CA PHE A 94 2.52 -0.20 -31.51
C PHE A 94 1.65 -1.10 -32.38
N SER A 95 2.06 -2.37 -32.57
CA SER A 95 1.32 -3.34 -33.37
C SER A 95 -0.10 -3.58 -32.87
N LYS A 96 -0.28 -3.60 -31.55
CA LYS A 96 -1.59 -3.69 -30.93
C LYS A 96 -2.46 -2.46 -31.23
N CYS A 97 -1.95 -1.25 -30.97
CA CYS A 97 -2.67 0.00 -31.21
C CYS A 97 -2.99 0.20 -32.70
N PHE A 98 -2.07 -0.20 -33.57
CA PHE A 98 -2.25 -0.12 -35.03
C PHE A 98 -3.36 -1.06 -35.49
N HIS A 99 -3.37 -2.30 -34.98
CA HIS A 99 -4.42 -3.28 -35.29
C HIS A 99 -5.79 -2.83 -34.76
N GLU A 100 -5.83 -2.31 -33.54
CA GLU A 100 -7.08 -1.77 -32.95
C GLU A 100 -7.66 -0.58 -33.75
N TYR A 101 -6.78 0.26 -34.32
CA TYR A 101 -7.21 1.46 -35.04
C TYR A 101 -7.56 1.19 -36.52
N PHE A 102 -6.76 0.36 -37.22
CA PHE A 102 -6.91 0.09 -38.63
C PHE A 102 -7.56 -1.27 -38.95
N GLY A 103 -7.77 -2.15 -37.96
CA GLY A 103 -8.39 -3.47 -38.14
C GLY A 103 -7.45 -4.57 -38.67
N PHE A 104 -6.15 -4.28 -38.87
CA PHE A 104 -5.16 -5.25 -39.31
C PHE A 104 -3.74 -4.90 -38.76
N PRO A 105 -2.86 -5.90 -38.59
CA PRO A 105 -1.53 -5.65 -38.07
C PRO A 105 -0.61 -4.96 -39.09
N PRO A 106 0.41 -4.17 -38.64
CA PRO A 106 1.29 -3.40 -39.53
C PRO A 106 2.03 -4.26 -40.57
N GLY A 107 2.34 -5.52 -40.23
CA GLY A 107 3.03 -6.45 -41.12
C GLY A 107 2.22 -6.95 -42.31
N GLU A 108 0.89 -6.82 -42.31
CA GLU A 108 0.00 -7.19 -43.42
C GLU A 108 -0.10 -6.11 -44.50
N MET A 109 0.34 -4.88 -44.20
CA MET A 109 0.32 -3.76 -45.14
C MET A 109 1.01 -4.13 -46.46
N LYS A 110 2.21 -4.71 -46.41
CA LYS A 110 3.01 -5.10 -47.59
C LYS A 110 2.35 -6.16 -48.44
N LYS A 111 1.51 -7.05 -47.86
CA LYS A 111 0.77 -8.09 -48.58
C LYS A 111 -0.49 -7.57 -49.25
N ARG A 112 -1.15 -6.56 -48.66
CA ARG A 112 -2.40 -5.99 -49.21
C ARG A 112 -2.13 -5.12 -50.44
N PHE A 113 -1.01 -4.39 -50.47
CA PHE A 113 -0.64 -3.55 -51.60
C PHE A 113 -0.06 -4.31 -52.79
N LEU A 114 0.43 -5.54 -52.60
CA LEU A 114 0.87 -6.40 -53.69
C LEU A 114 -0.32 -7.13 -54.38
N SER A 115 -1.53 -7.03 -53.81
CA SER A 115 -2.76 -7.62 -54.38
C SER A 115 -3.71 -6.61 -55.04
N ASP A 116 -3.48 -5.30 -54.90
CA ASP A 116 -4.32 -4.24 -55.45
C ASP A 116 -3.62 -3.38 -56.53
N ASP A 117 -3.08 -4.05 -57.56
CA ASP A 117 -2.80 -3.43 -58.86
C ASP A 117 -4.10 -3.39 -59.64
N ILE A 118 -5.09 -2.55 -59.32
CA ILE A 118 -6.16 -2.07 -60.21
C ILE A 118 -6.85 -0.88 -59.56
N SER A 119 -6.78 0.29 -60.28
CA SER A 119 -7.60 1.51 -60.20
C SER A 119 -7.26 2.58 -59.18
N GLU A 120 -6.40 3.50 -59.63
CA GLU A 120 -6.46 4.91 -59.27
C GLU A 120 -7.79 5.53 -59.69
N ASN A 121 -8.79 5.54 -58.83
CA ASN A 121 -9.94 6.50 -58.99
C ASN A 121 -11.03 6.41 -57.92
N GLU A 122 -10.71 6.05 -56.66
CA GLU A 122 -11.73 6.17 -55.59
C GLU A 122 -11.15 6.54 -54.20
N MET A 123 -10.27 7.56 -54.15
CA MET A 123 -9.73 8.03 -52.86
C MET A 123 -10.43 9.28 -52.32
N ASP A 124 -11.57 9.67 -52.82
CA ASP A 124 -12.22 10.93 -52.40
C ASP A 124 -13.68 10.82 -51.95
N LYS A 125 -14.12 9.69 -51.44
CA LYS A 125 -15.44 9.64 -50.75
C LYS A 125 -15.65 8.32 -50.00
N LYS A 126 -15.23 8.25 -48.74
CA LYS A 126 -15.90 7.43 -47.71
C LYS A 126 -15.70 8.00 -46.32
N ASN A 127 -16.39 9.09 -46.06
CA ASN A 127 -16.91 9.35 -44.71
C ASN A 127 -18.19 8.51 -44.54
N LEU A 128 -18.24 7.85 -43.40
CA LEU A 128 -19.42 7.39 -42.65
C LEU A 128 -20.66 6.94 -43.42
N SER A 129 -20.99 5.68 -43.27
CA SER A 129 -22.29 5.22 -42.76
C SER A 129 -22.26 3.69 -42.66
N VAL A 130 -22.73 3.16 -41.56
CA VAL A 130 -23.09 1.75 -41.36
C VAL A 130 -24.32 1.51 -42.23
N PRO A 131 -24.37 0.53 -43.11
CA PRO A 131 -25.61 0.02 -43.66
C PRO A 131 -26.02 -1.22 -42.88
N GLU A 132 -27.22 -1.17 -42.33
CA GLU A 132 -28.07 -2.34 -42.10
C GLU A 132 -28.35 -3.02 -43.45
N ASP A 133 -28.51 -4.34 -43.38
CA ASP A 133 -28.97 -5.23 -44.47
C ASP A 133 -27.94 -5.64 -45.54
N LEU A 134 -27.33 -6.78 -45.33
CA LEU A 134 -26.76 -7.61 -46.40
C LEU A 134 -27.33 -9.02 -46.35
N ASP A 135 -28.22 -9.22 -47.35
CA ASP A 135 -28.89 -10.46 -47.66
C ASP A 135 -27.89 -11.62 -47.98
N LEU A 136 -27.88 -12.65 -47.10
CA LEU A 136 -27.02 -13.83 -47.16
C LEU A 136 -27.43 -14.87 -48.19
N ALA A 137 -28.30 -14.52 -49.17
CA ALA A 137 -28.85 -15.50 -50.13
C ALA A 137 -28.13 -15.57 -51.48
N ALA A 138 -27.13 -14.71 -51.79
CA ALA A 138 -26.63 -14.57 -53.16
C ALA A 138 -25.26 -15.26 -53.48
N LEU A 139 -24.59 -15.89 -52.50
CA LEU A 139 -23.26 -16.50 -52.73
C LEU A 139 -23.22 -18.05 -52.72
N ALA A 140 -24.34 -18.72 -52.89
CA ALA A 140 -24.43 -20.18 -52.88
C ALA A 140 -24.66 -20.79 -54.27
N ARG A 141 -24.00 -20.35 -55.34
CA ARG A 141 -23.97 -21.10 -56.59
C ARG A 141 -22.68 -20.88 -57.36
N SER A 142 -21.71 -21.73 -57.19
CA SER A 142 -20.90 -22.33 -58.24
C SER A 142 -19.76 -23.28 -57.71
N ASN A 143 -19.90 -24.53 -58.08
CA ASN A 143 -18.95 -25.56 -58.46
C ASN A 143 -18.28 -26.51 -57.43
N LYS A 144 -18.72 -27.73 -57.64
CA LYS A 144 -18.27 -29.06 -57.26
C LYS A 144 -16.75 -29.32 -57.28
N LYS A 145 -16.24 -29.96 -56.21
CA LYS A 145 -15.74 -31.38 -56.24
C LYS A 145 -15.20 -31.79 -54.85
N SER A 146 -15.96 -32.63 -54.16
CA SER A 146 -15.62 -34.01 -53.82
C SER A 146 -14.59 -34.31 -52.71
N VAL A 147 -15.07 -35.01 -51.67
CA VAL A 147 -14.39 -35.95 -50.75
C VAL A 147 -13.69 -35.44 -49.49
N ARG A 148 -13.45 -34.17 -49.30
CA ARG A 148 -12.91 -33.70 -48.00
C ARG A 148 -13.96 -33.07 -47.04
N LYS A 149 -15.25 -33.03 -47.45
CA LYS A 149 -16.31 -32.27 -46.79
C LYS A 149 -16.88 -32.89 -45.49
N LYS A 150 -16.78 -34.21 -45.28
CA LYS A 150 -17.41 -34.81 -44.07
C LYS A 150 -16.68 -34.50 -42.76
N LYS A 151 -15.34 -34.40 -42.76
CA LYS A 151 -14.59 -34.06 -41.54
C LYS A 151 -14.71 -32.57 -41.18
N VAL A 152 -14.72 -31.67 -42.16
CA VAL A 152 -14.86 -30.23 -41.93
C VAL A 152 -16.27 -29.87 -41.45
N GLN A 153 -17.32 -30.55 -41.96
CA GLN A 153 -18.70 -30.34 -41.53
C GLN A 153 -18.96 -30.82 -40.09
N VAL A 154 -18.33 -31.92 -39.66
CA VAL A 154 -18.41 -32.38 -38.28
C VAL A 154 -17.66 -31.44 -37.35
N PHE A 155 -16.48 -30.95 -37.71
CA PHE A 155 -15.75 -29.93 -36.91
C PHE A 155 -16.51 -28.60 -36.88
N ALA A 156 -17.11 -28.15 -37.97
CA ALA A 156 -17.92 -26.94 -38.01
C ALA A 156 -19.20 -27.09 -37.16
N ALA A 157 -19.87 -28.25 -37.23
CA ALA A 157 -21.05 -28.53 -36.39
C ALA A 157 -20.72 -28.61 -34.91
N VAL A 158 -19.60 -29.25 -34.53
CA VAL A 158 -19.12 -29.29 -33.13
C VAL A 158 -18.73 -27.90 -32.65
N PHE A 159 -18.07 -27.10 -33.49
CA PHE A 159 -17.71 -25.71 -33.16
C PHE A 159 -18.97 -24.83 -32.97
N VAL A 160 -19.97 -24.96 -33.84
CA VAL A 160 -21.25 -24.25 -33.70
C VAL A 160 -22.00 -24.71 -32.45
N ILE A 161 -22.01 -25.98 -32.10
CA ILE A 161 -22.61 -26.49 -30.87
C ILE A 161 -21.89 -25.92 -29.61
N ILE A 162 -20.55 -25.91 -29.66
CA ILE A 162 -19.76 -25.27 -28.58
C ILE A 162 -20.07 -23.78 -28.49
N CYS A 163 -20.14 -23.06 -29.59
CA CYS A 163 -20.52 -21.64 -29.60
C CYS A 163 -21.95 -21.41 -29.08
N ILE A 164 -22.89 -22.28 -29.44
CA ILE A 164 -24.29 -22.23 -28.95
C ILE A 164 -24.33 -22.58 -27.46
N ALA A 165 -23.58 -23.58 -27.01
CA ALA A 165 -23.50 -23.96 -25.59
C ALA A 165 -22.85 -22.86 -24.75
N VAL A 166 -21.82 -22.19 -25.27
CA VAL A 166 -21.19 -21.03 -24.64
C VAL A 166 -22.17 -19.84 -24.62
N LEU A 167 -22.86 -19.58 -25.72
CA LEU A 167 -23.89 -18.53 -25.80
C LEU A 167 -25.06 -18.83 -24.84
N PHE A 168 -25.49 -20.10 -24.78
CA PHE A 168 -26.56 -20.53 -23.88
C PHE A 168 -26.14 -20.46 -22.41
N TYR A 169 -24.88 -20.81 -22.10
CA TYR A 169 -24.29 -20.60 -20.79
C TYR A 169 -24.33 -19.13 -20.39
N PHE A 170 -23.94 -18.21 -21.28
CA PHE A 170 -23.96 -16.76 -21.04
C PHE A 170 -25.39 -16.18 -20.92
N LEU A 171 -26.35 -16.70 -21.69
CA LEU A 171 -27.74 -16.23 -21.63
C LEU A 171 -28.50 -16.75 -20.38
N PHE A 172 -28.12 -17.90 -19.85
CA PHE A 172 -28.82 -18.53 -18.72
C PHE A 172 -28.20 -18.27 -17.36
N THR A 173 -26.90 -17.98 -17.29
CA THR A 173 -26.26 -17.70 -16.00
C THR A 173 -26.36 -16.24 -15.57
N GLY A 174 -26.77 -15.34 -16.48
CA GLY A 174 -27.06 -13.93 -16.15
C GLY A 174 -25.91 -13.15 -15.49
N ASP A 175 -24.69 -13.68 -15.52
CA ASP A 175 -23.54 -13.11 -14.82
C ASP A 175 -22.72 -12.27 -15.80
N ASP A 176 -23.05 -10.97 -15.85
CA ASP A 176 -22.35 -9.96 -16.65
C ASP A 176 -20.82 -9.85 -16.31
N ASN A 177 -20.42 -10.48 -15.19
CA ASN A 177 -19.02 -10.54 -14.73
C ASN A 177 -18.16 -11.58 -15.48
N SER A 178 -18.77 -12.56 -16.18
CA SER A 178 -18.00 -13.65 -16.79
C SER A 178 -17.25 -13.24 -18.04
N LEU A 179 -17.78 -12.33 -18.85
CA LEU A 179 -17.09 -11.83 -20.06
C LEU A 179 -15.91 -10.92 -19.72
N ARG A 180 -15.99 -10.18 -18.61
CA ARG A 180 -14.88 -9.31 -18.15
C ARG A 180 -13.70 -10.09 -17.58
N ARG A 181 -13.91 -11.26 -16.97
CA ARG A 181 -12.82 -12.15 -16.52
C ARG A 181 -11.99 -12.72 -17.67
N PHE A 182 -12.55 -12.85 -18.87
CA PHE A 182 -11.81 -13.31 -20.05
C PHE A 182 -10.99 -12.19 -20.71
N VAL A 183 -11.36 -10.93 -20.53
CA VAL A 183 -10.69 -9.79 -21.18
C VAL A 183 -9.60 -9.18 -20.30
N HIS A 184 -9.74 -9.28 -18.97
CA HIS A 184 -8.71 -8.87 -18.00
C HIS A 184 -8.62 -9.89 -16.86
N PRO A 185 -7.74 -10.91 -16.99
CA PRO A 185 -7.54 -11.84 -15.91
C PRO A 185 -6.96 -11.13 -14.70
N ASN A 186 -7.77 -10.94 -13.63
CA ASN A 186 -7.36 -10.50 -12.32
C ASN A 186 -6.59 -9.17 -12.23
N LYS A 187 -7.15 -8.06 -12.72
CA LYS A 187 -6.68 -6.76 -12.27
C LYS A 187 -7.23 -6.57 -10.84
N GLU A 188 -6.38 -6.75 -9.82
CA GLU A 188 -6.73 -6.46 -8.43
C GLU A 188 -7.22 -5.02 -8.33
N LEU A 189 -8.42 -4.79 -7.79
CA LEU A 189 -8.86 -3.44 -7.49
C LEU A 189 -7.95 -2.84 -6.41
N SER A 190 -7.26 -1.77 -6.73
CA SER A 190 -6.29 -1.17 -5.83
C SER A 190 -6.24 0.34 -6.00
N ILE A 191 -6.25 1.05 -4.86
CA ILE A 191 -6.36 2.51 -4.82
C ILE A 191 -5.36 3.10 -3.82
N ILE A 192 -4.84 4.28 -4.15
CA ILE A 192 -4.19 5.19 -3.22
C ILE A 192 -5.04 6.46 -3.10
N VAL A 193 -5.25 6.92 -1.87
CA VAL A 193 -5.84 8.22 -1.59
C VAL A 193 -4.71 9.19 -1.27
N LEU A 194 -4.49 10.17 -2.12
CA LEU A 194 -3.48 11.20 -1.87
C LEU A 194 -3.98 12.18 -0.79
N PRO A 195 -3.08 12.75 0.02
CA PRO A 195 -3.46 13.76 1.00
C PRO A 195 -4.23 14.90 0.35
N PHE A 196 -5.42 15.20 0.86
CA PHE A 196 -6.25 16.28 0.36
C PHE A 196 -5.62 17.63 0.64
N LYS A 197 -5.57 18.49 -0.35
CA LYS A 197 -4.98 19.82 -0.25
C LYS A 197 -5.89 20.74 0.54
N ASN A 198 -5.35 21.37 1.58
CA ASN A 198 -6.04 22.47 2.25
C ASN A 198 -5.95 23.73 1.38
N LEU A 199 -7.07 24.15 0.79
CA LEU A 199 -7.19 25.37 -0.01
C LEU A 199 -7.78 26.55 0.80
N THR A 200 -7.82 26.40 2.11
CA THR A 200 -8.18 27.48 3.04
C THR A 200 -6.95 28.35 3.30
N ASN A 201 -7.11 29.65 3.41
CA ASN A 201 -6.00 30.56 3.73
C ASN A 201 -5.48 30.43 5.17
N ASP A 202 -6.10 29.59 6.00
CA ASP A 202 -5.75 29.35 7.39
C ASP A 202 -5.09 27.97 7.54
N LEU A 203 -3.80 27.98 7.88
CA LEU A 203 -3.00 26.78 8.14
C LEU A 203 -3.51 25.97 9.34
N ASN A 204 -4.24 26.60 10.26
CA ASN A 204 -4.83 25.89 11.39
C ASN A 204 -5.93 24.89 10.96
N ASN A 205 -6.43 24.96 9.74
CA ASN A 205 -7.39 24.00 9.19
C ASN A 205 -6.72 22.82 8.46
N GLN A 206 -5.40 22.67 8.52
CA GLN A 206 -4.70 21.54 7.91
C GLN A 206 -5.16 20.19 8.47
N TYR A 207 -5.34 20.09 9.82
CA TYR A 207 -5.82 18.86 10.46
C TYR A 207 -7.19 18.42 9.94
N PHE A 208 -8.02 19.34 9.49
CA PHE A 208 -9.35 19.03 8.97
C PHE A 208 -9.28 18.35 7.60
N ALA A 209 -8.43 18.84 6.67
CA ALA A 209 -8.19 18.17 5.40
C ALA A 209 -7.53 16.81 5.60
N GLU A 210 -6.60 16.70 6.54
CA GLU A 210 -5.97 15.45 6.96
C GLU A 210 -7.00 14.46 7.52
N GLY A 211 -7.92 14.94 8.37
CA GLY A 211 -8.97 14.12 8.96
C GLY A 211 -9.96 13.58 7.92
N ILE A 212 -10.43 14.42 7.02
CA ILE A 212 -11.32 13.99 5.92
C ILE A 212 -10.62 12.93 5.04
N THR A 213 -9.33 13.12 4.73
CA THR A 213 -8.56 12.10 3.99
C THR A 213 -8.51 10.76 4.73
N GLU A 214 -8.28 10.81 6.03
CA GLU A 214 -8.21 9.62 6.90
C GLU A 214 -9.56 8.89 6.95
N ASP A 215 -10.66 9.63 7.11
CA ASP A 215 -11.98 9.02 7.20
C ASP A 215 -12.42 8.41 5.87
N ILE A 216 -12.11 9.05 4.75
CA ILE A 216 -12.31 8.42 3.42
C ILE A 216 -11.51 7.11 3.33
N LEU A 217 -10.25 7.11 3.77
CA LEU A 217 -9.42 5.89 3.80
C LEU A 217 -10.04 4.82 4.68
N ASN A 218 -10.48 5.18 5.89
CA ASN A 218 -11.11 4.23 6.83
C ASN A 218 -12.36 3.60 6.24
N ASN A 219 -13.19 4.37 5.54
CA ASN A 219 -14.39 3.86 4.88
C ASN A 219 -14.04 2.97 3.67
N LEU A 220 -13.01 3.31 2.90
CA LEU A 220 -12.54 2.45 1.82
C LEU A 220 -11.91 1.15 2.33
N TYR A 221 -11.34 1.12 3.54
CA TYR A 221 -10.79 -0.10 4.15
C TYR A 221 -11.84 -1.18 4.40
N TRP A 222 -13.12 -0.82 4.56
CA TRP A 222 -14.21 -1.78 4.70
C TRP A 222 -14.50 -2.56 3.42
N ILE A 223 -14.07 -2.06 2.25
CA ILE A 223 -14.28 -2.70 0.96
C ILE A 223 -13.26 -3.82 0.78
N THR A 224 -13.66 -5.06 1.09
CA THR A 224 -12.75 -6.22 1.12
C THR A 224 -12.17 -6.58 -0.25
N SER A 225 -12.90 -6.25 -1.33
CA SER A 225 -12.45 -6.46 -2.72
C SER A 225 -11.48 -5.39 -3.22
N LEU A 226 -11.23 -4.32 -2.43
CA LEU A 226 -10.39 -3.19 -2.79
C LEU A 226 -9.15 -3.15 -1.91
N ARG A 227 -7.96 -3.27 -2.49
CA ARG A 227 -6.71 -2.99 -1.79
C ARG A 227 -6.50 -1.50 -1.69
N VAL A 228 -6.48 -0.97 -0.48
CA VAL A 228 -6.32 0.45 -0.20
C VAL A 228 -4.95 0.70 0.42
N VAL A 229 -4.16 1.57 -0.19
CA VAL A 229 -2.85 1.98 0.35
C VAL A 229 -3.06 2.89 1.55
N SER A 230 -2.30 2.67 2.61
CA SER A 230 -2.43 3.43 3.84
C SER A 230 -2.02 4.89 3.69
N ARG A 231 -2.50 5.71 4.61
CA ARG A 231 -2.15 7.12 4.71
C ARG A 231 -0.64 7.34 4.87
N THR A 232 0.03 6.57 5.72
CA THR A 232 1.48 6.69 5.96
C THR A 232 2.29 6.59 4.66
N SER A 233 1.87 5.69 3.78
CA SER A 233 2.50 5.52 2.47
C SER A 233 2.09 6.61 1.47
N SER A 234 0.87 7.12 1.53
CA SER A 234 0.40 8.17 0.61
C SER A 234 0.94 9.56 0.95
N GLU A 235 1.24 9.84 2.22
CA GLU A 235 1.78 11.13 2.66
C GLU A 235 3.14 11.49 2.05
N GLN A 236 3.92 10.50 1.65
CA GLN A 236 5.20 10.74 0.98
C GLN A 236 5.06 11.49 -0.36
N PHE A 237 3.85 11.50 -0.90
CA PHE A 237 3.52 12.16 -2.16
C PHE A 237 2.83 13.51 -1.98
N SER A 238 2.67 14.00 -0.75
CA SER A 238 1.98 15.27 -0.46
C SER A 238 2.63 16.48 -1.14
N GLU A 239 3.97 16.50 -1.21
CA GLU A 239 4.77 17.55 -1.85
C GLU A 239 5.57 17.02 -3.06
N SER A 240 5.21 15.84 -3.57
CA SER A 240 5.91 15.20 -4.66
C SER A 240 5.59 15.86 -6.00
N GLU A 241 6.62 16.06 -6.82
CA GLU A 241 6.48 16.51 -8.22
C GLU A 241 6.14 15.35 -9.18
N MET A 242 6.02 14.13 -8.67
CA MET A 242 5.69 12.93 -9.45
C MET A 242 4.30 13.05 -10.07
N THR A 243 4.17 12.53 -11.28
CA THR A 243 2.86 12.40 -11.94
C THR A 243 2.00 11.32 -11.29
N ILE A 244 0.69 11.38 -11.46
CA ILE A 244 -0.26 10.37 -10.95
C ILE A 244 0.14 8.95 -11.41
N GLY A 245 0.52 8.80 -12.68
CA GLY A 245 0.96 7.52 -13.23
C GLY A 245 2.29 7.01 -12.64
N GLU A 246 3.20 7.89 -12.22
CA GLU A 246 4.45 7.51 -11.54
C GLU A 246 4.16 7.06 -10.11
N ILE A 247 3.34 7.80 -9.37
CA ILE A 247 2.88 7.43 -8.02
C ILE A 247 2.20 6.06 -8.05
N ALA A 248 1.28 5.86 -8.98
CA ALA A 248 0.52 4.61 -9.09
C ALA A 248 1.43 3.41 -9.44
N ARG A 249 2.42 3.60 -10.33
CA ARG A 249 3.41 2.55 -10.64
C ARG A 249 4.27 2.21 -9.44
N GLN A 250 4.75 3.21 -8.70
CA GLN A 250 5.57 3.02 -7.51
C GLN A 250 4.78 2.28 -6.41
N MET A 251 3.50 2.63 -6.22
CA MET A 251 2.61 2.04 -5.23
C MET A 251 1.92 0.76 -5.71
N LYS A 252 2.13 0.39 -6.98
CA LYS A 252 1.49 -0.76 -7.63
C LYS A 252 -0.04 -0.73 -7.48
N VAL A 253 -0.64 0.45 -7.69
CA VAL A 253 -2.10 0.64 -7.65
C VAL A 253 -2.65 0.94 -9.03
N ASN A 254 -3.94 0.65 -9.23
CA ASN A 254 -4.63 0.91 -10.48
C ASN A 254 -5.36 2.25 -10.48
N TYR A 255 -5.72 2.75 -9.29
CA TYR A 255 -6.53 3.95 -9.15
C TYR A 255 -5.91 4.91 -8.15
N VAL A 256 -6.15 6.21 -8.39
CA VAL A 256 -5.72 7.29 -7.50
C VAL A 256 -6.94 8.15 -7.17
N LEU A 257 -7.18 8.38 -5.90
CA LEU A 257 -8.14 9.36 -5.41
C LEU A 257 -7.37 10.60 -4.94
N GLU A 258 -7.68 11.74 -5.50
CA GLU A 258 -7.12 13.02 -5.04
C GLU A 258 -8.23 14.01 -4.71
N GLY A 259 -7.93 15.00 -3.91
CA GLY A 259 -8.92 15.99 -3.55
C GLY A 259 -8.37 17.25 -2.88
N SER A 260 -9.29 18.13 -2.57
CA SER A 260 -8.99 19.34 -1.82
C SER A 260 -10.17 19.74 -0.93
N VAL A 261 -9.85 20.39 0.18
CA VAL A 261 -10.83 20.90 1.15
C VAL A 261 -10.68 22.40 1.23
N ARG A 262 -11.80 23.11 1.20
CA ARG A 262 -11.87 24.55 1.39
C ARG A 262 -12.97 24.87 2.40
N LYS A 263 -12.56 25.42 3.54
CA LYS A 263 -13.46 25.82 4.63
C LYS A 263 -13.68 27.34 4.57
N TYR A 264 -14.95 27.77 4.62
CA TYR A 264 -15.34 29.17 4.70
C TYR A 264 -16.37 29.33 5.81
N GLU A 265 -16.04 30.07 6.87
CA GLU A 265 -16.94 30.29 7.99
C GLU A 265 -17.64 28.99 8.43
N ASN A 266 -18.93 28.84 8.09
CA ASN A 266 -19.74 27.67 8.40
C ASN A 266 -19.95 26.70 7.21
N LYS A 267 -19.22 26.88 6.08
CA LYS A 267 -19.35 26.06 4.89
C LYS A 267 -18.04 25.40 4.52
N THR A 268 -18.15 24.17 4.04
CA THR A 268 -17.01 23.40 3.56
C THR A 268 -17.29 22.91 2.13
N ARG A 269 -16.31 23.07 1.25
CA ARG A 269 -16.31 22.44 -0.07
C ARG A 269 -15.22 21.39 -0.10
N ILE A 270 -15.60 20.16 -0.42
CA ILE A 270 -14.69 19.02 -0.64
C ILE A 270 -14.77 18.68 -2.11
N SER A 271 -13.65 18.81 -2.83
CA SER A 271 -13.53 18.44 -4.25
C SER A 271 -12.77 17.14 -4.34
N VAL A 272 -13.30 16.16 -5.08
CA VAL A 272 -12.74 14.80 -5.17
C VAL A 272 -12.65 14.38 -6.63
N GLN A 273 -11.57 13.67 -6.99
CA GLN A 273 -11.36 13.11 -8.33
C GLN A 273 -10.83 11.68 -8.20
N LEU A 274 -11.45 10.75 -8.90
CA LEU A 274 -11.00 9.37 -9.06
C LEU A 274 -10.38 9.21 -10.45
N ILE A 275 -9.15 8.74 -10.51
CA ILE A 275 -8.33 8.68 -11.72
C ILE A 275 -7.91 7.22 -11.96
N ASP A 276 -8.09 6.73 -13.18
CA ASP A 276 -7.46 5.49 -13.64
C ASP A 276 -6.01 5.80 -13.98
N ALA A 277 -5.08 5.15 -13.27
CA ALA A 277 -3.65 5.42 -13.40
C ALA A 277 -3.04 4.88 -14.70
N GLU A 278 -3.70 3.97 -15.41
CA GLU A 278 -3.22 3.42 -16.67
C GLU A 278 -3.39 4.42 -17.81
N ASP A 279 -4.54 5.09 -17.83
CA ASP A 279 -4.93 6.02 -18.92
C ASP A 279 -4.83 7.49 -18.52
N ASP A 280 -4.48 7.82 -17.28
CA ASP A 280 -4.58 9.17 -16.68
C ASP A 280 -6.01 9.75 -16.87
N GLY A 281 -6.98 8.84 -16.92
CA GLY A 281 -8.38 9.14 -17.23
C GLY A 281 -9.17 9.43 -15.96
N HIS A 282 -9.82 10.59 -15.89
CA HIS A 282 -10.74 10.87 -14.80
C HIS A 282 -12.00 10.00 -14.93
N LEU A 283 -12.13 8.99 -14.07
CA LEU A 283 -13.32 8.14 -13.98
C LEU A 283 -14.51 8.91 -13.39
N TRP A 284 -14.21 9.78 -12.44
CA TRP A 284 -15.22 10.55 -11.73
C TRP A 284 -14.62 11.79 -11.08
N SER A 285 -15.37 12.89 -11.04
CA SER A 285 -15.01 14.11 -10.31
C SER A 285 -16.29 14.79 -9.84
N THR A 286 -16.28 15.24 -8.57
CA THR A 286 -17.43 15.94 -7.99
C THR A 286 -16.98 16.91 -6.89
N ASN A 287 -17.93 17.79 -6.50
CA ASN A 287 -17.77 18.69 -5.37
C ASN A 287 -18.93 18.46 -4.39
N PHE A 288 -18.59 18.37 -3.12
CA PHE A 288 -19.53 18.30 -2.01
C PHE A 288 -19.52 19.65 -1.28
N ASP A 289 -20.61 20.38 -1.36
CA ASP A 289 -20.83 21.61 -0.61
C ASP A 289 -21.69 21.27 0.61
N ARG A 290 -21.17 21.47 1.81
CA ARG A 290 -21.84 21.15 3.08
C ARG A 290 -21.71 22.30 4.09
N GLU A 291 -22.67 22.42 4.99
CA GLU A 291 -22.47 23.19 6.22
C GLU A 291 -21.56 22.39 7.17
N MET A 292 -20.87 23.09 8.09
CA MET A 292 -19.94 22.40 9.02
C MET A 292 -20.63 21.29 9.83
N GLY A 293 -21.92 21.46 10.10
CA GLY A 293 -22.75 20.45 10.75
C GLY A 293 -23.00 19.19 9.93
N ASP A 294 -22.93 19.26 8.61
CA ASP A 294 -23.29 18.19 7.68
C ASP A 294 -22.05 17.55 7.01
N VAL A 295 -20.86 17.88 7.50
CA VAL A 295 -19.61 17.31 6.94
C VAL A 295 -19.43 15.85 7.34
N ILE A 296 -19.94 15.47 8.51
CA ILE A 296 -19.95 14.07 8.97
C ILE A 296 -20.89 13.31 8.02
N GLY A 297 -20.36 12.25 7.37
CA GLY A 297 -21.10 11.47 6.37
C GLY A 297 -20.72 11.76 4.91
N VAL A 298 -20.00 12.84 4.61
CA VAL A 298 -19.47 13.08 3.24
C VAL A 298 -18.46 12.02 2.84
N GLN A 299 -17.63 11.55 3.77
CA GLN A 299 -16.67 10.49 3.57
C GLN A 299 -17.34 9.16 3.19
N ASP A 300 -18.52 8.88 3.75
CA ASP A 300 -19.33 7.69 3.44
C ASP A 300 -19.83 7.76 1.98
N GLU A 301 -20.37 8.92 1.61
CA GLU A 301 -20.85 9.16 0.25
C GLU A 301 -19.70 9.04 -0.78
N ILE A 302 -18.50 9.56 -0.45
CA ILE A 302 -17.31 9.43 -1.30
C ILE A 302 -16.91 7.96 -1.45
N ALA A 303 -16.84 7.19 -0.35
CA ALA A 303 -16.45 5.78 -0.38
C ALA A 303 -17.43 4.93 -1.20
N LEU A 304 -18.73 5.11 -1.02
CA LEU A 304 -19.77 4.43 -1.79
C LEU A 304 -19.72 4.80 -3.28
N GLN A 305 -19.45 6.07 -3.60
CA GLN A 305 -19.27 6.51 -4.99
C GLN A 305 -18.03 5.90 -5.62
N VAL A 306 -16.90 5.85 -4.91
CA VAL A 306 -15.67 5.16 -5.37
C VAL A 306 -15.96 3.69 -5.64
N ALA A 307 -16.59 2.97 -4.69
CA ALA A 307 -16.97 1.57 -4.87
C ALA A 307 -17.83 1.37 -6.12
N SER A 308 -18.86 2.22 -6.30
CA SER A 308 -19.73 2.19 -7.49
C SER A 308 -18.96 2.43 -8.79
N LYS A 309 -18.06 3.42 -8.84
CA LYS A 309 -17.29 3.73 -10.05
C LYS A 309 -16.28 2.63 -10.39
N LEU A 310 -15.70 1.99 -9.38
CA LEU A 310 -14.81 0.84 -9.54
C LEU A 310 -15.57 -0.47 -9.76
N LYS A 311 -16.91 -0.45 -9.69
CA LYS A 311 -17.78 -1.64 -9.78
C LYS A 311 -17.42 -2.71 -8.75
N ALA A 312 -16.98 -2.29 -7.58
CA ALA A 312 -16.79 -3.16 -6.43
C ALA A 312 -18.15 -3.68 -5.96
N VAL A 313 -18.25 -4.97 -5.74
CA VAL A 313 -19.46 -5.58 -5.17
C VAL A 313 -19.36 -5.45 -3.67
N LEU A 314 -20.26 -4.71 -3.06
CA LEU A 314 -20.32 -4.55 -1.61
C LEU A 314 -21.34 -5.52 -1.00
N SER A 315 -20.98 -6.16 0.09
CA SER A 315 -21.91 -6.90 0.96
C SER A 315 -22.74 -5.92 1.79
N GLU A 316 -23.88 -6.37 2.29
CA GLU A 316 -24.73 -5.56 3.19
C GLU A 316 -23.97 -5.10 4.45
N ASN A 317 -23.07 -5.93 4.96
CA ASN A 317 -22.25 -5.57 6.11
C ASN A 317 -21.21 -4.47 5.79
N GLU A 318 -20.57 -4.53 4.62
CA GLU A 318 -19.65 -3.48 4.19
C GLU A 318 -20.35 -2.14 4.03
N VAL A 319 -21.54 -2.13 3.41
CA VAL A 319 -22.37 -0.92 3.30
C VAL A 319 -22.72 -0.37 4.68
N LYS A 320 -23.21 -1.23 5.60
CA LYS A 320 -23.52 -0.83 6.97
C LYS A 320 -22.33 -0.22 7.71
N GLN A 321 -21.13 -0.78 7.53
CA GLN A 321 -19.93 -0.24 8.18
C GLN A 321 -19.50 1.11 7.57
N ILE A 322 -19.62 1.27 6.25
CA ILE A 322 -19.32 2.53 5.57
C ILE A 322 -20.32 3.62 6.00
N GLU A 323 -21.61 3.31 6.09
CA GLU A 323 -22.68 4.25 6.44
C GLU A 323 -22.79 4.51 7.96
N LYS A 324 -21.92 3.89 8.75
CA LYS A 324 -21.92 4.06 10.21
C LYS A 324 -21.40 5.43 10.60
N ILE A 325 -22.28 6.28 11.14
CA ILE A 325 -21.92 7.59 11.67
C ILE A 325 -21.27 7.42 13.04
N PRO A 326 -19.96 7.79 13.20
CA PRO A 326 -19.23 7.54 14.44
C PRO A 326 -19.72 8.39 15.62
N THR A 327 -20.19 9.60 15.36
CA THR A 327 -20.81 10.52 16.33
C THR A 327 -21.67 11.56 15.61
N GLN A 328 -22.72 12.04 16.25
CA GLN A 328 -23.51 13.19 15.78
C GLN A 328 -23.04 14.52 16.39
N ASN A 329 -22.09 14.47 17.30
CA ASN A 329 -21.54 15.66 17.97
C ASN A 329 -20.34 16.22 17.20
N HIS A 330 -20.54 17.35 16.53
CA HIS A 330 -19.53 17.99 15.69
C HIS A 330 -18.28 18.43 16.46
N LYS A 331 -18.42 18.81 17.74
CA LYS A 331 -17.26 19.15 18.56
C LYS A 331 -16.46 17.91 18.94
N ALA A 332 -17.15 16.82 19.29
CA ALA A 332 -16.50 15.54 19.55
C ALA A 332 -15.71 15.10 18.33
N TYR A 333 -16.31 15.19 17.13
CA TYR A 333 -15.69 14.85 15.89
C TYR A 333 -14.47 15.73 15.57
N ASP A 334 -14.57 17.07 15.74
CA ASP A 334 -13.44 17.97 15.50
C ASP A 334 -12.26 17.68 16.43
N TYR A 335 -12.49 17.43 17.73
CA TYR A 335 -11.45 17.00 18.64
C TYR A 335 -10.83 15.66 18.28
N TYR A 336 -11.65 14.70 17.84
CA TYR A 336 -11.18 13.40 17.35
C TYR A 336 -10.24 13.55 16.14
N LEU A 337 -10.58 14.37 15.14
CA LEU A 337 -9.73 14.64 13.98
C LEU A 337 -8.39 15.29 14.39
N GLN A 338 -8.40 16.22 15.35
CA GLN A 338 -7.18 16.83 15.88
C GLN A 338 -6.28 15.78 16.55
N ALA A 339 -6.86 14.88 17.37
CA ALA A 339 -6.14 13.80 18.02
C ALA A 339 -5.53 12.83 16.98
N ARG A 340 -6.29 12.43 15.97
CA ARG A 340 -5.85 11.56 14.87
C ARG A 340 -4.68 12.17 14.10
N SER A 341 -4.77 13.45 13.73
CA SER A 341 -3.69 14.17 13.05
C SER A 341 -2.39 14.17 13.87
N LEU A 342 -2.48 14.42 15.19
CA LEU A 342 -1.32 14.38 16.07
C LEU A 342 -0.71 12.98 16.20
N LEU A 343 -1.54 11.94 16.37
CA LEU A 343 -1.08 10.57 16.46
C LEU A 343 -0.41 10.11 15.16
N HIS A 344 -0.93 10.57 14.03
CA HIS A 344 -0.33 10.27 12.73
C HIS A 344 1.05 10.92 12.57
N LYS A 345 1.22 12.19 12.96
CA LYS A 345 2.54 12.88 12.97
C LYS A 345 3.56 12.17 13.84
N ALA A 346 3.13 11.50 14.91
CA ALA A 346 4.01 10.65 15.71
C ALA A 346 4.49 9.39 14.96
N ASN A 347 3.70 8.88 14.03
CA ASN A 347 4.07 7.73 13.18
C ASN A 347 4.98 8.11 12.01
N SER A 348 5.01 9.38 11.61
CA SER A 348 5.77 9.86 10.46
C SER A 348 7.29 9.65 10.66
N PRO A 349 8.02 9.21 9.63
CA PRO A 349 9.49 9.11 9.67
C PRO A 349 10.13 10.46 10.00
N GLN A 350 9.49 11.55 9.58
CA GLN A 350 9.96 12.92 9.75
C GLN A 350 9.60 13.50 11.11
N ARG A 351 9.48 12.72 12.16
CA ARG A 351 9.12 13.08 13.55
C ARG A 351 9.63 14.41 14.08
N SER A 352 10.07 15.34 13.24
CA SER A 352 10.59 16.64 13.65
C SER A 352 9.56 17.40 14.47
N GLY A 353 9.78 17.46 15.77
CA GLY A 353 8.95 18.18 16.71
C GLY A 353 7.93 17.36 17.49
N PHE A 354 7.73 16.06 17.22
CA PHE A 354 6.90 15.23 18.09
C PHE A 354 7.70 14.79 19.34
N ASN A 355 7.21 15.19 20.50
CA ASN A 355 7.82 14.96 21.81
C ASN A 355 6.74 14.58 22.84
N LYS A 356 7.12 14.44 24.10
CA LYS A 356 6.19 14.12 25.19
C LYS A 356 4.99 15.09 25.26
N ALA A 357 5.20 16.38 25.00
CA ALA A 357 4.10 17.35 24.99
C ALA A 357 3.11 17.10 23.84
N GLY A 358 3.61 16.79 22.64
CA GLY A 358 2.76 16.38 21.51
C GLY A 358 1.99 15.09 21.80
N ALA A 359 2.62 14.13 22.48
CA ALA A 359 1.99 12.90 22.94
C ALA A 359 0.82 13.18 23.90
N MET A 360 1.05 14.04 24.89
CA MET A 360 0.01 14.44 25.86
C MET A 360 -1.12 15.20 25.19
N ASN A 361 -0.83 16.10 24.24
CA ASN A 361 -1.86 16.81 23.49
C ASN A 361 -2.75 15.85 22.69
N CYS A 362 -2.18 14.81 22.06
CA CYS A 362 -2.95 13.79 21.37
C CYS A 362 -3.98 13.12 22.32
N ILE A 363 -3.53 12.68 23.50
CA ILE A 363 -4.41 12.09 24.53
C ILE A 363 -5.50 13.08 24.96
N GLN A 364 -5.14 14.34 25.28
CA GLN A 364 -6.10 15.35 25.69
C GLN A 364 -7.19 15.64 24.65
N TYR A 365 -6.88 15.59 23.36
CA TYR A 365 -7.90 15.79 22.34
C TYR A 365 -8.85 14.61 22.24
N TYR A 366 -8.39 13.36 22.40
CA TYR A 366 -9.30 12.22 22.52
C TYR A 366 -10.18 12.32 23.76
N GLU A 367 -9.62 12.71 24.92
CA GLU A 367 -10.38 12.90 26.15
C GLU A 367 -11.44 14.01 25.98
N LYS A 368 -11.14 15.11 25.29
CA LYS A 368 -12.13 16.15 24.95
C LYS A 368 -13.22 15.61 24.02
N ALA A 369 -12.88 14.78 23.02
CA ALA A 369 -13.86 14.17 22.14
C ALA A 369 -14.84 13.30 22.94
N ILE A 370 -14.32 12.48 23.84
CA ILE A 370 -15.11 11.62 24.74
C ILE A 370 -15.98 12.44 25.72
N ALA A 371 -15.46 13.55 26.22
CA ALA A 371 -16.23 14.43 27.11
C ALA A 371 -17.40 15.12 26.41
N GLU A 372 -17.30 15.36 25.10
CA GLU A 372 -18.42 15.90 24.30
C GLU A 372 -19.41 14.79 23.85
N ASP A 373 -18.95 13.55 23.68
CA ASP A 373 -19.78 12.39 23.35
C ASP A 373 -19.21 11.11 24.00
N GLU A 374 -19.82 10.68 25.09
CA GLU A 374 -19.42 9.49 25.85
C GLU A 374 -19.71 8.17 25.10
N ASN A 375 -20.48 8.20 24.00
CA ASN A 375 -20.78 7.04 23.17
C ASN A 375 -19.94 6.97 21.88
N PHE A 376 -18.86 7.75 21.78
CA PHE A 376 -17.99 7.77 20.63
C PHE A 376 -16.93 6.65 20.71
N ALA A 377 -17.27 5.44 20.22
CA ALA A 377 -16.43 4.25 20.30
C ALA A 377 -15.04 4.45 19.64
N GLU A 378 -14.99 5.10 18.47
CA GLU A 378 -13.74 5.34 17.72
C GLU A 378 -12.81 6.31 18.50
N ALA A 379 -13.35 7.23 19.29
CA ALA A 379 -12.54 8.09 20.14
C ALA A 379 -11.88 7.29 21.28
N TYR A 380 -12.61 6.36 21.90
CA TYR A 380 -12.03 5.44 22.89
C TYR A 380 -10.99 4.51 22.28
N ALA A 381 -11.25 3.96 21.09
CA ALA A 381 -10.29 3.10 20.38
C ALA A 381 -9.01 3.86 20.00
N GLY A 382 -9.15 5.09 19.49
CA GLY A 382 -8.03 5.99 19.20
C GLY A 382 -7.23 6.36 20.43
N LEU A 383 -7.90 6.63 21.57
CA LEU A 383 -7.25 6.90 22.85
C LEU A 383 -6.47 5.66 23.34
N ALA A 384 -7.07 4.47 23.24
CA ALA A 384 -6.41 3.22 23.59
C ALA A 384 -5.16 2.99 22.73
N SER A 385 -5.27 3.20 21.40
CA SER A 385 -4.18 3.11 20.44
C SER A 385 -3.06 4.12 20.74
N ALA A 386 -3.42 5.35 21.12
CA ALA A 386 -2.46 6.39 21.49
C ALA A 386 -1.67 5.99 22.74
N TRP A 387 -2.32 5.56 23.81
CA TRP A 387 -1.65 5.10 25.02
C TRP A 387 -0.68 3.95 24.74
N LEU A 388 -1.12 2.94 23.99
CA LEU A 388 -0.28 1.80 23.63
C LEU A 388 0.95 2.22 22.83
N LYS A 389 0.77 2.99 21.75
CA LYS A 389 1.83 3.41 20.82
C LYS A 389 2.83 4.35 21.50
N LEU A 390 2.33 5.36 22.22
CA LEU A 390 3.17 6.35 22.87
C LEU A 390 4.01 5.75 24.01
N SER A 391 3.49 4.72 24.68
CA SER A 391 4.23 3.94 25.65
C SER A 391 5.27 3.03 24.99
N ALA A 392 4.92 2.34 23.90
CA ALA A 392 5.85 1.51 23.14
C ALA A 392 7.03 2.31 22.56
N TRP A 393 6.83 3.61 22.30
CA TRP A 393 7.89 4.52 21.81
C TRP A 393 8.67 5.26 22.90
N GLY A 394 8.39 4.96 24.19
CA GLY A 394 9.10 5.55 25.33
C GLY A 394 8.67 6.97 25.69
N PHE A 395 7.60 7.53 25.12
CA PHE A 395 7.08 8.83 25.50
C PHE A 395 6.30 8.81 26.82
N LEU A 396 5.72 7.67 27.18
CA LEU A 396 4.95 7.42 28.39
C LEU A 396 5.44 6.15 29.09
N GLY A 397 5.08 5.99 30.36
CA GLY A 397 5.42 4.77 31.10
C GLY A 397 4.77 3.52 30.48
N SER A 398 5.55 2.48 30.20
CA SER A 398 5.06 1.27 29.49
C SER A 398 3.91 0.59 30.22
N ASN A 399 4.02 0.37 31.54
CA ASN A 399 2.98 -0.27 32.34
C ASN A 399 1.66 0.53 32.35
N GLU A 400 1.74 1.84 32.49
CA GLU A 400 0.58 2.71 32.47
C GLU A 400 -0.10 2.66 31.09
N GLY A 401 0.68 2.76 30.01
CA GLY A 401 0.14 2.74 28.66
C GLY A 401 -0.56 1.44 28.31
N PHE A 402 -0.04 0.31 28.74
CA PHE A 402 -0.71 -0.98 28.55
C PHE A 402 -2.02 -1.06 29.32
N LEU A 403 -2.07 -0.62 30.58
CA LEU A 403 -3.28 -0.65 31.40
C LEU A 403 -4.37 0.28 30.83
N LYS A 404 -3.98 1.51 30.45
CA LYS A 404 -4.88 2.49 29.83
C LYS A 404 -5.37 2.02 28.46
N GLY A 405 -4.48 1.47 27.63
CA GLY A 405 -4.85 0.90 26.33
C GLY A 405 -5.91 -0.20 26.48
N ARG A 406 -5.77 -1.10 27.46
CA ARG A 406 -6.80 -2.11 27.77
C ARG A 406 -8.12 -1.48 28.24
N GLU A 407 -8.07 -0.57 29.21
CA GLU A 407 -9.26 0.07 29.77
C GLU A 407 -10.11 0.70 28.67
N PHE A 408 -9.48 1.53 27.82
CA PHE A 408 -10.19 2.25 26.77
C PHE A 408 -10.60 1.36 25.60
N SER A 409 -9.83 0.31 25.25
CA SER A 409 -10.27 -0.64 24.25
C SER A 409 -11.50 -1.44 24.68
N LEU A 410 -11.60 -1.84 25.96
CA LEU A 410 -12.79 -2.49 26.50
C LEU A 410 -14.00 -1.52 26.50
N LYS A 411 -13.78 -0.24 26.82
CA LYS A 411 -14.85 0.76 26.75
C LYS A 411 -15.34 0.98 25.31
N ALA A 412 -14.44 1.03 24.35
CA ALA A 412 -14.80 1.10 22.94
C ALA A 412 -15.65 -0.10 22.50
N LEU A 413 -15.29 -1.33 22.93
CA LEU A 413 -16.00 -2.56 22.60
C LEU A 413 -17.34 -2.71 23.33
N GLU A 414 -17.51 -2.07 24.49
CA GLU A 414 -18.80 -1.98 25.17
C GLU A 414 -19.80 -1.15 24.35
N ILE A 415 -19.32 -0.07 23.68
CA ILE A 415 -20.13 0.81 22.85
C ILE A 415 -20.33 0.21 21.47
N ASP A 416 -19.24 -0.26 20.84
CA ASP A 416 -19.24 -0.88 19.52
C ASP A 416 -18.45 -2.19 19.49
N PRO A 417 -19.10 -3.36 19.58
CA PRO A 417 -18.45 -4.66 19.51
C PRO A 417 -17.77 -4.98 18.17
N GLU A 418 -18.00 -4.19 17.12
CA GLU A 418 -17.39 -4.36 15.79
C GLU A 418 -16.23 -3.36 15.53
N CYS A 419 -15.76 -2.65 16.58
CA CYS A 419 -14.64 -1.73 16.46
C CYS A 419 -13.31 -2.46 16.26
N ALA A 420 -12.85 -2.56 15.00
CA ALA A 420 -11.64 -3.30 14.62
C ALA A 420 -10.37 -2.77 15.32
N GLU A 421 -10.23 -1.45 15.49
CA GLU A 421 -9.08 -0.84 16.16
C GLU A 421 -9.03 -1.24 17.66
N ALA A 422 -10.18 -1.26 18.32
CA ALA A 422 -10.27 -1.67 19.72
C ALA A 422 -9.88 -3.14 19.94
N HIS A 423 -10.35 -4.05 19.06
CA HIS A 423 -9.91 -5.46 19.05
C HIS A 423 -8.39 -5.58 18.85
N SER A 424 -7.80 -4.79 17.96
CA SER A 424 -6.35 -4.79 17.70
C SER A 424 -5.54 -4.40 18.95
N VAL A 425 -5.97 -3.33 19.64
CA VAL A 425 -5.30 -2.86 20.87
C VAL A 425 -5.48 -3.87 22.00
N LEU A 426 -6.70 -4.39 22.21
CA LEU A 426 -6.98 -5.39 23.24
C LEU A 426 -6.15 -6.65 23.01
N GLY A 427 -6.11 -7.16 21.78
CA GLY A 427 -5.31 -8.33 21.43
C GLY A 427 -3.82 -8.12 21.71
N THR A 428 -3.28 -6.98 21.33
CA THR A 428 -1.90 -6.60 21.60
C THR A 428 -1.63 -6.55 23.11
N PHE A 429 -2.52 -5.94 23.89
CA PHE A 429 -2.41 -5.90 25.34
C PHE A 429 -2.44 -7.30 25.98
N LEU A 430 -3.37 -8.16 25.56
CA LEU A 430 -3.50 -9.52 26.09
C LEU A 430 -2.22 -10.34 25.88
N ILE A 431 -1.59 -10.19 24.72
CA ILE A 431 -0.33 -10.88 24.36
C ILE A 431 0.85 -10.30 25.15
N TRP A 432 1.08 -9.00 25.03
CA TRP A 432 2.30 -8.37 25.57
C TRP A 432 2.21 -8.04 27.06
N GLY A 433 1.02 -7.62 27.53
CA GLY A 433 0.79 -7.21 28.91
C GLY A 433 0.41 -8.36 29.85
N GLN A 434 -0.29 -9.39 29.36
CA GLN A 434 -0.85 -10.47 30.18
C GLN A 434 -0.41 -11.88 29.78
N ARG A 435 0.29 -12.06 28.65
CA ARG A 435 0.66 -13.38 28.11
C ARG A 435 -0.53 -14.31 27.88
N LYS A 436 -1.70 -13.74 27.60
CA LYS A 436 -2.88 -14.47 27.22
C LYS A 436 -2.90 -14.66 25.71
N PHE A 437 -2.01 -15.52 25.24
CA PHE A 437 -1.72 -15.68 23.82
C PHE A 437 -2.92 -16.07 22.98
N ASP A 438 -3.72 -17.07 23.44
CA ASP A 438 -4.91 -17.53 22.72
C ASP A 438 -6.01 -16.46 22.64
N GLU A 439 -6.28 -15.79 23.77
CA GLU A 439 -7.29 -14.73 23.81
C GLU A 439 -6.86 -13.57 22.91
N GLY A 440 -5.60 -13.13 23.04
CA GLY A 440 -5.07 -12.03 22.25
C GLY A 440 -5.01 -12.35 20.76
N GLY A 441 -4.62 -13.57 20.38
CA GLY A 441 -4.64 -14.05 19.00
C GLY A 441 -6.04 -14.00 18.37
N LYS A 442 -7.08 -14.39 19.13
CA LYS A 442 -8.49 -14.33 18.68
C LYS A 442 -8.96 -12.88 18.48
N GLU A 443 -8.58 -11.96 19.37
CA GLU A 443 -8.92 -10.55 19.24
C GLU A 443 -8.27 -9.95 17.96
N LEU A 444 -7.00 -10.27 17.69
CA LEU A 444 -6.32 -9.82 16.47
C LEU A 444 -6.94 -10.41 15.20
N GLN A 445 -7.32 -11.68 15.21
CA GLN A 445 -8.03 -12.30 14.10
C GLN A 445 -9.40 -11.65 13.88
N THR A 446 -10.12 -11.32 14.96
CA THR A 446 -11.39 -10.59 14.88
C THR A 446 -11.19 -9.22 14.24
N SER A 447 -10.17 -8.48 14.66
CA SER A 447 -9.83 -7.20 14.05
C SER A 447 -9.55 -7.30 12.54
N ILE A 448 -8.75 -8.31 12.11
CA ILE A 448 -8.45 -8.55 10.70
C ILE A 448 -9.71 -8.96 9.91
N ARG A 449 -10.60 -9.72 10.51
CA ARG A 449 -11.87 -10.12 9.88
C ARG A 449 -12.81 -8.93 9.71
N LEU A 450 -12.89 -8.06 10.72
CA LEU A 450 -13.71 -6.86 10.68
C LEU A 450 -13.15 -5.84 9.69
N ASN A 451 -11.84 -5.60 9.69
CA ASN A 451 -11.18 -4.69 8.74
C ASN A 451 -9.94 -5.34 8.11
N PRO A 452 -10.06 -6.00 6.94
CA PRO A 452 -8.96 -6.69 6.27
C PRO A 452 -7.84 -5.78 5.78
N ASN A 453 -8.12 -4.51 5.56
CA ASN A 453 -7.15 -3.50 5.10
C ASN A 453 -6.47 -2.75 6.26
N PHE A 454 -6.75 -3.10 7.51
CA PHE A 454 -6.10 -2.49 8.67
C PHE A 454 -4.72 -3.12 8.93
N ALA A 455 -3.67 -2.52 8.34
CA ALA A 455 -2.30 -3.04 8.36
C ALA A 455 -1.74 -3.25 9.78
N THR A 456 -2.12 -2.38 10.74
CA THR A 456 -1.70 -2.48 12.15
C THR A 456 -2.12 -3.80 12.79
N SER A 457 -3.33 -4.30 12.51
CA SER A 457 -3.79 -5.59 13.04
C SER A 457 -3.00 -6.77 12.47
N ARG A 458 -2.66 -6.71 11.17
CA ARG A 458 -1.82 -7.73 10.53
C ARG A 458 -0.40 -7.72 11.08
N GLN A 459 0.16 -6.53 11.32
CA GLN A 459 1.46 -6.37 11.98
C GLN A 459 1.44 -7.01 13.39
N ALA A 460 0.44 -6.66 14.22
CA ALA A 460 0.31 -7.21 15.56
C ALA A 460 0.10 -8.73 15.55
N TYR A 461 -0.68 -9.23 14.59
CA TYR A 461 -0.90 -10.68 14.43
C TYR A 461 0.36 -11.40 13.94
N ALA A 462 1.15 -10.79 13.07
CA ALA A 462 2.46 -11.34 12.69
C ALA A 462 3.42 -11.43 13.88
N GLN A 463 3.44 -10.43 14.75
CA GLN A 463 4.21 -10.46 16.00
C GLN A 463 3.74 -11.59 16.94
N PHE A 464 2.44 -11.79 17.08
CA PHE A 464 1.88 -12.92 17.82
C PHE A 464 2.32 -14.26 17.24
N LEU A 465 2.27 -14.41 15.91
CA LEU A 465 2.71 -15.64 15.24
C LEU A 465 4.22 -15.89 15.38
N MET A 466 5.03 -14.84 15.46
CA MET A 466 6.45 -14.98 15.80
C MET A 466 6.66 -15.55 17.21
N ILE A 467 5.81 -15.21 18.17
CA ILE A 467 5.89 -15.75 19.53
C ILE A 467 5.45 -17.22 19.56
N THR A 468 4.39 -17.57 18.84
CA THR A 468 3.74 -18.88 18.89
C THR A 468 4.29 -19.88 17.86
N GLY A 469 5.19 -19.48 16.97
CA GLY A 469 6.01 -20.36 16.16
C GLY A 469 5.67 -20.52 14.68
N PRO A 470 4.48 -20.24 14.13
CA PRO A 470 4.22 -20.41 12.70
C PRO A 470 4.80 -19.23 11.88
N ILE A 471 6.14 -19.18 11.76
CA ILE A 471 6.88 -18.08 11.12
C ILE A 471 6.47 -17.88 9.66
N GLU A 472 6.16 -18.95 8.92
CA GLU A 472 5.66 -18.83 7.55
C GLU A 472 4.33 -18.07 7.46
N GLU A 473 3.43 -18.27 8.45
CA GLU A 473 2.18 -17.53 8.51
C GLU A 473 2.41 -16.08 8.95
N ALA A 474 3.35 -15.84 9.88
CA ALA A 474 3.80 -14.49 10.23
C ALA A 474 4.29 -13.74 8.99
N ARG A 475 5.06 -14.39 8.13
CA ARG A 475 5.53 -13.84 6.85
C ARG A 475 4.39 -13.47 5.92
N LYS A 476 3.37 -14.31 5.79
CA LYS A 476 2.18 -13.98 4.97
C LYS A 476 1.49 -12.71 5.48
N GLN A 477 1.35 -12.58 6.80
CA GLN A 477 0.72 -11.39 7.39
C GLN A 477 1.57 -10.13 7.18
N VAL A 478 2.89 -10.21 7.32
CA VAL A 478 3.80 -9.09 7.04
C VAL A 478 3.78 -8.73 5.56
N ASN A 479 3.84 -9.70 4.65
CA ASN A 479 3.75 -9.45 3.22
C ASN A 479 2.43 -8.76 2.85
N HIS A 480 1.33 -9.13 3.50
CA HIS A 480 0.05 -8.44 3.31
C HIS A 480 0.11 -7.01 3.86
N ALA A 481 0.64 -6.82 5.07
CA ALA A 481 0.81 -5.49 5.66
C ALA A 481 1.71 -4.59 4.79
N LEU A 482 2.80 -5.12 4.21
CA LEU A 482 3.67 -4.39 3.29
C LEU A 482 3.00 -4.02 1.96
N ARG A 483 2.00 -4.80 1.50
CA ARG A 483 1.19 -4.42 0.33
C ARG A 483 0.28 -3.22 0.63
N LEU A 484 -0.17 -3.08 1.87
CA LEU A 484 -0.99 -1.97 2.34
C LEU A 484 -0.12 -0.76 2.72
N GLU A 485 1.01 -1.01 3.38
CA GLU A 485 1.93 0.01 3.92
C GLU A 485 3.39 -0.26 3.51
N PRO A 486 3.75 -0.13 2.22
CA PRO A 486 5.08 -0.48 1.74
C PRO A 486 6.21 0.35 2.36
N TYR A 487 5.91 1.56 2.81
CA TYR A 487 6.88 2.50 3.37
C TYR A 487 6.82 2.66 4.89
N PHE A 488 5.97 1.89 5.57
CA PHE A 488 5.91 1.97 7.02
C PHE A 488 7.09 1.22 7.65
N TRP A 489 8.05 1.99 8.15
CA TRP A 489 9.31 1.47 8.70
C TRP A 489 9.13 0.41 9.79
N VAL A 490 8.04 0.48 10.58
CA VAL A 490 7.74 -0.52 11.62
C VAL A 490 7.47 -1.89 11.02
N VAL A 491 6.72 -1.95 9.91
CA VAL A 491 6.43 -3.22 9.22
C VAL A 491 7.69 -3.76 8.52
N GLN A 492 8.53 -2.88 7.97
CA GLN A 492 9.82 -3.27 7.39
C GLN A 492 10.80 -3.79 8.46
N ASN A 493 10.83 -3.16 9.63
CA ASN A 493 11.60 -3.66 10.78
C ASN A 493 11.13 -5.05 11.20
N LEU A 494 9.80 -5.26 11.31
CA LEU A 494 9.23 -6.58 11.62
C LEU A 494 9.56 -7.61 10.53
N ASN A 495 9.54 -7.22 9.26
CA ASN A 495 9.93 -8.07 8.14
C ASN A 495 11.39 -8.54 8.27
N SER A 496 12.30 -7.63 8.68
CA SER A 496 13.69 -7.97 8.98
C SER A 496 13.81 -8.98 10.14
N TRP A 497 13.03 -8.79 11.21
CA TRP A 497 12.98 -9.77 12.31
C TRP A 497 12.51 -11.14 11.86
N ILE A 498 11.49 -11.23 11.02
CA ILE A 498 11.00 -12.51 10.49
C ILE A 498 12.06 -13.19 9.63
N TYR A 499 12.79 -12.45 8.78
CA TYR A 499 13.90 -13.00 8.01
C TYR A 499 15.03 -13.48 8.92
N TYR A 500 15.36 -12.75 10.01
CA TYR A 500 16.33 -13.19 11.00
C TYR A 500 15.92 -14.53 11.64
N PHE A 501 14.63 -14.68 11.99
CA PHE A 501 14.10 -15.91 12.58
C PHE A 501 14.04 -17.08 11.59
N GLU A 502 13.98 -16.81 10.31
CA GLU A 502 14.15 -17.80 9.24
C GLU A 502 15.63 -18.08 8.90
N GLU A 503 16.56 -17.46 9.61
CA GLU A 503 18.00 -17.55 9.37
C GLU A 503 18.41 -17.04 7.96
N LYS A 504 17.59 -16.17 7.35
CA LYS A 504 17.82 -15.50 6.06
C LYS A 504 18.43 -14.11 6.30
N TYR A 505 19.69 -14.10 6.72
CA TYR A 505 20.33 -12.90 7.23
C TYR A 505 20.56 -11.82 6.18
N GLN A 506 20.75 -12.21 4.91
CA GLN A 506 20.95 -11.26 3.82
C GLN A 506 19.64 -10.53 3.49
N GLU A 507 18.53 -11.25 3.39
CA GLU A 507 17.20 -10.68 3.18
C GLU A 507 16.75 -9.84 4.39
N ALA A 508 17.17 -10.23 5.59
CA ALA A 508 16.96 -9.45 6.80
C ALA A 508 17.68 -8.08 6.73
N LEU A 509 18.91 -8.03 6.21
CA LEU A 509 19.66 -6.79 6.01
C LEU A 509 18.99 -5.89 4.95
N GLU A 510 18.47 -6.45 3.86
CA GLU A 510 17.74 -5.69 2.84
C GLU A 510 16.49 -5.01 3.43
N ALA A 511 15.67 -5.78 4.17
CA ALA A 511 14.49 -5.24 4.86
C ALA A 511 14.87 -4.20 5.92
N CYS A 512 15.96 -4.45 6.68
CA CYS A 512 16.47 -3.53 7.67
C CYS A 512 16.96 -2.22 7.06
N THR A 513 17.61 -2.29 5.88
CA THR A 513 18.06 -1.10 5.15
C THR A 513 16.88 -0.21 4.77
N ILE A 514 15.80 -0.80 4.25
CA ILE A 514 14.58 -0.04 3.93
C ILE A 514 14.01 0.61 5.20
N ALA A 515 13.90 -0.14 6.32
CA ALA A 515 13.43 0.42 7.58
C ALA A 515 14.30 1.57 8.08
N HIS A 516 15.63 1.44 7.93
CA HIS A 516 16.61 2.44 8.33
C HIS A 516 16.54 3.71 7.48
N ASP A 517 16.35 3.60 6.18
CA ASP A 517 16.22 4.75 5.27
C ASP A 517 15.05 5.65 5.66
N TYR A 518 13.95 5.03 6.14
CA TYR A 518 12.78 5.77 6.63
C TYR A 518 12.91 6.27 8.07
N ASN A 519 13.65 5.57 8.93
CA ASN A 519 13.88 5.99 10.31
C ASN A 519 15.31 5.66 10.78
N PRO A 520 16.30 6.48 10.39
CA PRO A 520 17.71 6.21 10.65
C PRO A 520 18.12 6.28 12.12
N ASN A 521 17.30 6.89 12.97
CA ASN A 521 17.59 7.03 14.40
C ASN A 521 16.87 5.99 15.27
N PHE A 522 16.13 5.05 14.66
CA PHE A 522 15.49 4.00 15.41
C PHE A 522 16.49 2.91 15.77
N SER A 523 16.78 2.80 17.05
CA SER A 523 17.83 1.90 17.56
C SER A 523 17.61 0.42 17.22
N SER A 524 16.36 -0.05 17.16
CA SER A 524 16.04 -1.43 16.77
C SER A 524 16.54 -1.77 15.36
N ASN A 525 16.57 -0.82 14.42
CA ASN A 525 17.15 -1.04 13.09
C ASN A 525 18.65 -1.32 13.20
N HIS A 526 19.37 -0.54 14.01
CA HIS A 526 20.81 -0.75 14.21
C HIS A 526 21.12 -2.08 14.90
N TRP A 527 20.27 -2.53 15.84
CA TRP A 527 20.42 -3.84 16.45
C TRP A 527 20.22 -4.98 15.45
N LEU A 528 19.27 -4.85 14.54
CA LEU A 528 19.12 -5.82 13.45
C LEU A 528 20.34 -5.87 12.54
N PHE A 529 20.97 -4.74 12.24
CA PHE A 529 22.25 -4.75 11.51
C PHE A 529 23.34 -5.47 12.30
N VAL A 530 23.48 -5.17 13.60
CA VAL A 530 24.48 -5.82 14.50
C VAL A 530 24.29 -7.33 14.49
N LEU A 531 23.08 -7.82 14.72
CA LEU A 531 22.76 -9.25 14.78
C LEU A 531 23.00 -9.95 13.43
N ASN A 532 22.52 -9.37 12.33
CA ASN A 532 22.68 -9.98 11.02
C ASN A 532 24.13 -9.98 10.55
N TYR A 533 24.89 -8.90 10.77
CA TYR A 533 26.33 -8.88 10.45
C TYR A 533 27.12 -9.85 11.31
N ALA A 534 26.75 -10.03 12.58
CA ALA A 534 27.36 -11.06 13.43
C ALA A 534 27.17 -12.46 12.84
N LYS A 535 25.94 -12.80 12.43
CA LYS A 535 25.62 -14.12 11.82
C LYS A 535 26.31 -14.35 10.47
N LEU A 536 26.56 -13.27 9.72
CA LEU A 536 27.27 -13.31 8.44
C LEU A 536 28.80 -13.26 8.58
N GLY A 537 29.33 -13.10 9.79
CA GLY A 537 30.76 -12.99 10.03
C GLY A 537 31.38 -11.63 9.64
N GLU A 538 30.53 -10.61 9.37
CA GLU A 538 30.97 -9.27 8.93
C GLU A 538 31.27 -8.34 10.13
N GLY A 539 32.29 -8.68 10.92
CA GLY A 539 32.59 -8.03 12.21
C GLY A 539 32.87 -6.53 12.12
N GLU A 540 33.52 -6.02 11.07
CA GLU A 540 33.77 -4.58 10.90
C GLU A 540 32.47 -3.79 10.73
N LYS A 541 31.53 -4.30 9.94
CA LYS A 541 30.20 -3.67 9.77
C LYS A 541 29.39 -3.74 11.06
N MET A 542 29.41 -4.89 11.75
CA MET A 542 28.82 -5.03 13.07
C MET A 542 29.32 -3.96 14.04
N MET A 543 30.64 -3.79 14.12
CA MET A 543 31.30 -2.81 14.98
C MET A 543 30.83 -1.38 14.68
N GLN A 544 30.78 -0.99 13.39
CA GLN A 544 30.31 0.35 12.97
C GLN A 544 28.88 0.63 13.45
N HIS A 545 27.96 -0.33 13.31
CA HIS A 545 26.60 -0.18 13.78
C HIS A 545 26.51 -0.14 15.30
N LEU A 546 27.35 -0.91 16.00
CA LEU A 546 27.42 -0.88 17.45
C LEU A 546 27.93 0.46 17.98
N GLN A 547 28.95 1.05 17.36
CA GLN A 547 29.40 2.41 17.65
C GLN A 547 28.30 3.44 17.45
N ARG A 548 27.49 3.28 16.40
CA ARG A 548 26.36 4.18 16.15
C ARG A 548 25.26 4.04 17.21
N ILE A 549 24.94 2.83 17.64
CA ILE A 549 24.02 2.58 18.76
C ILE A 549 24.53 3.27 20.03
N ALA A 550 25.80 3.04 20.36
CA ALA A 550 26.41 3.62 21.54
C ALA A 550 26.33 5.17 21.53
N LYS A 551 26.54 5.80 20.36
CA LYS A 551 26.40 7.25 20.18
C LYS A 551 24.95 7.72 20.32
N ILE A 552 23.99 6.99 19.76
CA ILE A 552 22.55 7.33 19.88
C ILE A 552 22.12 7.35 21.35
N TYR A 553 22.57 6.37 22.15
CA TYR A 553 22.16 6.27 23.54
C TYR A 553 22.96 7.16 24.50
N SER A 554 24.28 7.26 24.34
CA SER A 554 25.12 8.07 25.23
C SER A 554 25.14 9.56 24.86
N GLY A 555 24.71 9.92 23.65
CA GLY A 555 24.87 11.26 23.09
C GLY A 555 26.33 11.64 22.79
N THR A 556 27.27 10.71 22.97
CA THR A 556 28.73 10.94 22.86
C THR A 556 29.42 9.80 22.12
N ASP A 557 30.66 10.02 21.70
CA ASP A 557 31.54 8.99 21.12
C ASP A 557 32.35 8.24 22.17
N HIS A 558 31.97 8.28 23.46
CA HIS A 558 32.72 7.75 24.59
C HIS A 558 33.11 6.27 24.44
N TYR A 559 32.18 5.44 23.95
CA TYR A 559 32.40 3.99 23.82
C TYR A 559 33.08 3.57 22.51
N THR A 560 33.37 4.49 21.58
CA THR A 560 33.89 4.14 20.25
C THR A 560 35.24 3.42 20.36
N ASN A 561 36.13 3.90 21.25
CA ASN A 561 37.44 3.32 21.43
C ASN A 561 37.37 1.93 22.13
N ASP A 562 36.51 1.76 23.14
CA ASP A 562 36.33 0.51 23.84
C ASP A 562 35.80 -0.58 22.95
N ILE A 563 34.82 -0.23 22.07
CA ILE A 563 34.28 -1.13 21.05
C ILE A 563 35.35 -1.55 20.06
N GLN A 564 36.21 -0.59 19.62
CA GLN A 564 37.34 -0.89 18.73
C GLN A 564 38.37 -1.83 19.39
N ILE A 565 38.69 -1.59 20.66
CA ILE A 565 39.63 -2.45 21.44
C ILE A 565 39.03 -3.86 21.54
N ALA A 566 37.79 -3.99 21.94
CA ALA A 566 37.12 -5.28 22.06
C ALA A 566 37.11 -6.06 20.72
N PHE A 567 36.86 -5.39 19.62
CA PHE A 567 36.90 -5.98 18.29
C PHE A 567 38.32 -6.44 17.91
N ASN A 568 39.34 -5.61 18.17
CA ASN A 568 40.72 -5.96 17.86
C ASN A 568 41.25 -7.15 18.69
N GLN A 569 40.72 -7.37 19.90
CA GLN A 569 41.11 -8.47 20.80
C GLN A 569 40.52 -9.81 20.38
N ALA A 570 39.23 -9.88 20.05
CA ALA A 570 38.53 -11.13 19.81
C ALA A 570 37.43 -11.05 18.72
N GLY A 571 37.52 -10.09 17.80
CA GLY A 571 36.58 -9.97 16.70
C GLY A 571 35.12 -9.81 17.16
N ILE A 572 34.22 -10.55 16.54
CA ILE A 572 32.77 -10.54 16.85
C ILE A 572 32.50 -10.99 18.29
N GLU A 573 33.18 -12.04 18.78
CA GLU A 573 33.03 -12.51 20.16
C GLU A 573 33.42 -11.43 21.16
N GLY A 574 34.52 -10.71 20.89
CA GLY A 574 34.98 -9.59 21.73
C GLY A 574 33.91 -8.50 21.87
N LEU A 575 33.19 -8.22 20.82
CA LEU A 575 32.08 -7.24 20.85
C LEU A 575 30.92 -7.72 21.75
N PHE A 576 30.57 -9.02 21.71
CA PHE A 576 29.53 -9.56 22.60
C PHE A 576 30.00 -9.63 24.07
N TYR A 577 31.26 -10.00 24.34
CA TYR A 577 31.79 -9.94 25.70
C TYR A 577 31.80 -8.51 26.25
N TRP A 578 32.17 -7.52 25.42
CA TRP A 578 32.11 -6.12 25.81
C TRP A 578 30.65 -5.68 26.12
N LEU A 579 29.68 -6.09 25.32
CA LEU A 579 28.24 -5.83 25.55
C LEU A 579 27.78 -6.46 26.90
N ILE A 580 28.15 -7.70 27.17
CA ILE A 580 27.80 -8.40 28.41
C ILE A 580 28.37 -7.66 29.62
N GLU A 581 29.64 -7.29 29.59
CA GLU A 581 30.28 -6.59 30.71
C GLU A 581 29.73 -5.16 30.90
N LEU A 582 29.48 -4.45 29.82
CA LEU A 582 28.82 -3.14 29.87
C LEU A 582 27.47 -3.23 30.57
N ASN A 583 26.66 -4.24 30.21
CA ASN A 583 25.30 -4.42 30.74
C ASN A 583 25.34 -4.91 32.22
N LYS A 584 26.30 -5.73 32.62
CA LYS A 584 26.49 -6.17 34.04
C LYS A 584 26.88 -5.00 34.96
N ASN A 585 27.68 -4.08 34.47
CA ASN A 585 28.32 -3.03 35.27
C ASN A 585 27.63 -1.67 35.19
N SER A 586 26.61 -1.51 34.36
CA SER A 586 25.91 -0.23 34.18
C SER A 586 24.69 -0.15 35.08
N PRO A 587 24.70 0.69 36.13
CA PRO A 587 23.54 0.91 37.00
C PRO A 587 22.47 1.80 36.36
N ILE A 588 22.75 2.39 35.20
CA ILE A 588 21.87 3.25 34.48
C ILE A 588 21.24 2.45 33.34
N ALA A 589 19.99 2.03 33.53
CA ALA A 589 19.14 1.65 32.43
C ALA A 589 19.04 2.84 31.48
N VAL A 590 19.90 2.87 30.45
CA VAL A 590 19.62 3.70 29.28
C VAL A 590 18.33 3.13 28.72
N GLU A 591 17.27 3.95 28.70
CA GLU A 591 15.95 3.54 28.26
C GLU A 591 16.08 2.74 26.94
N GLY A 592 15.87 1.43 27.03
CA GLY A 592 15.80 0.53 25.90
C GLY A 592 16.82 -0.60 25.82
N MET A 593 18.00 -0.60 26.51
CA MET A 593 18.99 -1.69 26.32
C MET A 593 19.96 -1.99 27.46
N ASN A 594 20.32 -1.09 28.36
CA ASN A 594 21.38 -1.32 29.34
C ASN A 594 20.85 -1.94 30.62
N GLY A 595 21.51 -2.99 31.08
CA GLY A 595 21.26 -3.63 32.38
C GLY A 595 20.05 -4.56 32.42
N HIS A 596 19.31 -4.76 31.31
CA HIS A 596 18.20 -5.72 31.33
C HIS A 596 18.74 -7.16 31.22
N PRO A 597 18.46 -8.04 32.21
CA PRO A 597 18.98 -9.41 32.22
C PRO A 597 18.74 -10.21 30.95
N PHE A 598 17.64 -9.93 30.23
CA PHE A 598 17.32 -10.60 28.97
C PHE A 598 18.40 -10.39 27.89
N PHE A 599 18.95 -9.18 27.77
CA PHE A 599 19.98 -8.93 26.75
C PHE A 599 21.29 -9.66 27.12
N ILE A 600 21.63 -9.69 28.40
CA ILE A 600 22.81 -10.46 28.83
C ILE A 600 22.60 -11.94 28.51
N ALA A 601 21.39 -12.47 28.73
CA ALA A 601 21.05 -13.83 28.32
C ALA A 601 21.19 -14.02 26.81
N TRP A 602 20.67 -13.06 26.01
CA TRP A 602 20.73 -13.18 24.55
C TRP A 602 22.15 -13.12 24.01
N TRP A 603 23.01 -12.21 24.52
CA TRP A 603 24.41 -12.15 24.10
C TRP A 603 25.16 -13.44 24.47
N ASN A 604 24.89 -14.02 25.64
CA ASN A 604 25.43 -15.33 26.02
C ASN A 604 24.88 -16.45 25.12
N ALA A 605 23.63 -16.39 24.70
CA ALA A 605 23.06 -17.38 23.77
C ALA A 605 23.74 -17.31 22.38
N ILE A 606 24.07 -16.12 21.88
CA ILE A 606 24.83 -15.97 20.62
C ILE A 606 26.25 -16.54 20.73
N LEU A 607 26.81 -16.55 21.94
CA LEU A 607 28.13 -17.13 22.25
C LEU A 607 28.06 -18.61 22.65
N ASP A 608 26.92 -19.27 22.54
CA ASP A 608 26.67 -20.66 22.95
C ASP A 608 26.98 -20.97 24.42
N ASN A 609 26.89 -19.97 25.31
CA ASN A 609 27.14 -20.10 26.75
C ASN A 609 25.85 -20.56 27.47
N GLU A 610 25.59 -21.86 27.50
CA GLU A 610 24.34 -22.46 27.99
C GLU A 610 24.02 -22.04 29.44
N ASP A 611 24.94 -22.28 30.39
CA ASP A 611 24.69 -22.03 31.82
C ASP A 611 24.44 -20.54 32.11
N GLU A 612 25.22 -19.64 31.53
CA GLU A 612 25.06 -18.20 31.70
C GLU A 612 23.75 -17.71 31.04
N THR A 613 23.41 -18.25 29.89
CA THR A 613 22.15 -17.91 29.23
C THR A 613 20.96 -18.23 30.12
N VAL A 614 20.89 -19.46 30.62
CA VAL A 614 19.78 -19.90 31.49
C VAL A 614 19.76 -19.14 32.80
N PHE A 615 20.94 -18.90 33.41
CA PHE A 615 21.05 -18.11 34.64
C PHE A 615 20.44 -16.70 34.48
N TRP A 616 20.77 -16.01 33.38
CA TRP A 616 20.24 -14.67 33.14
C TRP A 616 18.76 -14.68 32.76
N LEU A 617 18.25 -15.71 32.07
CA LEU A 617 16.79 -15.87 31.81
C LEU A 617 16.04 -16.08 33.14
N GLU A 618 16.56 -16.85 34.09
CA GLU A 618 15.99 -17.00 35.44
C GLU A 618 15.95 -15.65 36.18
N LYS A 619 16.98 -14.81 36.04
CA LYS A 619 17.01 -13.46 36.60
C LYS A 619 15.87 -12.57 36.03
N VAL A 620 15.54 -12.70 34.74
CA VAL A 620 14.37 -12.00 34.18
C VAL A 620 13.09 -12.40 34.90
N MET A 621 12.97 -13.68 35.27
CA MET A 621 11.78 -14.20 35.98
C MET A 621 11.68 -13.65 37.40
N ASP A 622 12.79 -13.50 38.11
CA ASP A 622 12.84 -13.04 39.50
C ASP A 622 12.52 -11.56 39.67
N GLU A 623 12.99 -10.70 38.76
CA GLU A 623 12.96 -9.24 38.89
C GLU A 623 11.63 -8.57 38.59
N LYS A 624 10.53 -9.31 38.44
CA LYS A 624 9.21 -8.79 38.03
C LYS A 624 9.25 -7.97 36.71
N MET A 625 10.36 -8.00 35.99
CA MET A 625 10.56 -7.39 34.69
C MET A 625 9.83 -8.18 33.57
N ARG A 626 8.74 -8.82 33.94
CA ARG A 626 8.01 -9.80 33.11
C ARG A 626 7.38 -9.21 31.86
N ILE A 627 7.34 -7.89 31.71
CA ILE A 627 6.66 -7.21 30.59
C ILE A 627 7.66 -6.82 29.49
N TYR A 628 8.75 -7.62 29.33
CA TYR A 628 9.65 -7.36 28.22
C TYR A 628 9.25 -8.19 27.00
N HIS A 629 8.79 -7.53 25.95
CA HIS A 629 8.18 -8.20 24.80
C HIS A 629 9.14 -9.15 24.07
N TYR A 630 10.45 -8.84 23.98
CA TYR A 630 11.43 -9.76 23.38
C TYR A 630 11.60 -11.07 24.14
N PHE A 631 11.33 -11.07 25.45
CA PHE A 631 11.39 -12.29 26.27
C PHE A 631 10.39 -13.37 25.83
N ASN A 632 9.26 -12.98 25.26
CA ASN A 632 8.27 -13.93 24.74
C ASN A 632 8.74 -14.63 23.44
N LEU A 633 9.86 -14.20 22.85
CA LEU A 633 10.40 -14.77 21.60
C LEU A 633 11.41 -15.89 21.83
N ILE A 634 11.74 -16.25 23.10
CA ILE A 634 12.80 -17.23 23.42
C ILE A 634 12.56 -18.62 22.83
N CYS A 635 11.29 -19.00 22.59
CA CYS A 635 10.93 -20.29 22.01
C CYS A 635 11.14 -20.37 20.49
N THR A 636 11.18 -19.24 19.81
CA THR A 636 11.17 -19.15 18.36
C THR A 636 12.40 -18.47 17.79
N ASN A 637 13.12 -17.73 18.62
CA ASN A 637 14.37 -17.09 18.25
C ASN A 637 15.47 -18.16 18.07
N PRO A 638 16.09 -18.26 16.87
CA PRO A 638 17.08 -19.29 16.56
C PRO A 638 18.29 -19.30 17.50
N ASP A 639 18.62 -18.16 18.13
CA ASP A 639 19.75 -18.06 19.05
C ASP A 639 19.58 -18.87 20.34
N PHE A 640 18.34 -19.29 20.69
CA PHE A 640 18.05 -20.10 21.86
C PHE A 640 17.76 -21.58 21.52
N ASN A 641 17.85 -21.99 20.24
CA ASN A 641 17.51 -23.36 19.83
C ASN A 641 18.31 -24.45 20.57
N PHE A 642 19.57 -24.19 20.90
CA PHE A 642 20.43 -25.14 21.64
C PHE A 642 19.95 -25.41 23.07
N LEU A 643 19.08 -24.53 23.63
CA LEU A 643 18.49 -24.68 24.96
C LEU A 643 17.21 -25.53 24.97
N HIS A 644 16.67 -25.90 23.83
CA HIS A 644 15.38 -26.58 23.74
C HIS A 644 15.32 -27.94 24.46
N ALA A 645 16.47 -28.55 24.76
CA ALA A 645 16.57 -29.75 25.58
C ALA A 645 16.92 -29.49 27.08
N ASN A 646 17.24 -28.23 27.45
CA ASN A 646 17.63 -27.88 28.80
C ASN A 646 16.40 -27.83 29.74
N PRO A 647 16.37 -28.62 30.85
CA PRO A 647 15.22 -28.68 31.75
C PRO A 647 14.88 -27.35 32.43
N ARG A 648 15.89 -26.49 32.72
CA ARG A 648 15.69 -25.18 33.33
C ARG A 648 15.05 -24.23 32.34
N PHE A 649 15.48 -24.28 31.08
CA PHE A 649 14.85 -23.51 30.00
C PHE A 649 13.38 -23.93 29.77
N ILE A 650 13.10 -25.24 29.73
CA ILE A 650 11.73 -25.77 29.58
C ILE A 650 10.83 -25.27 30.71
N LYS A 651 11.35 -25.21 31.95
CA LYS A 651 10.63 -24.67 33.11
C LYS A 651 10.29 -23.18 32.90
N ILE A 652 11.23 -22.37 32.39
CA ILE A 652 10.98 -20.95 32.08
C ILE A 652 9.87 -20.84 31.02
N VAL A 653 9.93 -21.64 29.96
CA VAL A 653 8.91 -21.68 28.90
C VAL A 653 7.51 -21.99 29.46
N ASP A 654 7.42 -22.92 30.40
CA ASP A 654 6.18 -23.27 31.08
C ASP A 654 5.64 -22.11 31.95
N GLU A 655 6.50 -21.51 32.76
CA GLU A 655 6.14 -20.38 33.62
C GLU A 655 5.65 -19.13 32.87
N ILE A 656 6.11 -18.93 31.64
CA ILE A 656 5.62 -17.81 30.77
C ILE A 656 4.43 -18.19 29.91
N GLY A 657 3.93 -19.44 30.01
CA GLY A 657 2.73 -19.91 29.33
C GLY A 657 2.94 -20.22 27.84
N LEU A 658 4.18 -20.50 27.41
CA LEU A 658 4.48 -20.83 26.01
C LEU A 658 4.55 -22.34 25.72
N THR A 659 4.38 -23.21 26.70
CA THR A 659 4.40 -24.67 26.53
C THR A 659 3.50 -25.17 25.38
N PRO A 660 2.28 -24.65 25.15
CA PRO A 660 1.44 -25.09 24.05
C PRO A 660 2.01 -24.80 22.65
N TYR A 661 2.93 -23.84 22.56
CA TYR A 661 3.53 -23.37 21.30
C TYR A 661 5.00 -23.79 21.16
N PHE A 662 5.54 -24.42 22.18
CA PHE A 662 6.94 -24.81 22.19
C PHE A 662 7.14 -26.13 21.46
N HIS A 663 7.83 -26.07 20.32
CA HIS A 663 8.19 -27.22 19.51
C HIS A 663 9.71 -27.35 19.48
N PRO A 664 10.30 -28.19 20.38
CA PRO A 664 11.75 -28.33 20.46
C PRO A 664 12.32 -28.75 19.10
N LYS A 665 13.27 -27.96 18.62
CA LYS A 665 14.08 -28.39 17.46
C LYS A 665 14.99 -29.53 17.96
N LYS A 666 15.01 -30.66 17.22
CA LYS A 666 15.83 -31.84 17.52
C LYS A 666 17.30 -31.60 17.14
#